data_cb8ed3a764e4be6dab6556e71e2e6ed1
#
_entry.id   cb8ed3a764e4be6dab6556e71e2e6ed1
#
_cell.length_a   1.000
_cell.length_b   1.000
_cell.length_c   1.000
_cell.angle_alpha   90.00
_cell.angle_beta   90.00
_cell.angle_gamma   90.00
#
_symmetry.space_group_name_H-M   'P 1'
#
loop_
_entity.id
_entity.type
_entity.pdbx_description
1 polymer ?
#
loop_
_entity_poly.entity_id
_entity_poly.type
_entity_poly.pdbx_seq_one_letter_code
_entity_poly.pdbx_strand_id
1 'polypeptide(L)'
;MASSNDIRAAFLDYFARNGHQVVPSAPLVPRNDPTLMFTNAGMVQFKNVFTGQERRAYSRAATAQKCVRAGGKHNDLDNVGYTARHHTFFEMLGNFSFGDYFKEIAIPYAWELLTQDFGLPKERLTITVYAEDEEAASIWKKVTGLPQEKIVPIPTDDNFWRMGDTGPCGPCSEIFYDHGPGIPGGPPGSDEAEGDRFVEIWNLVFMQYEEGPPGTRLALPRPSIDTGMGLERIAAVLQGKHDNYDIDILRALILASAEATGQDPDGPHKVSHRVIADHLRACAFLIADGVLPSNEGRGYVLRRIMRRAMRHAYMMGTQQPLMCRLVPTLTRQMGAAYPELGRAEGLITETLELEETRFQNLLDRGLHLLAEETARLGSGQALPGAVAFRLYDTYGFPIDLTQDALREQGRSVDVAGFDAAMEEQRARARAAWAGSGEAATEQVWFELRQGAGATDFLGYETETAEAQIAALVVNGSPVLTAAQGSDVALVLNQTPFYGESGGQLGDTGTITGPDGLRIAISDTQKKLGDLFVHLGRVLAGEARVGDPVVAEVDHARRTNIRAHHSATHLLHEALRQRLGLHVAQKGSLNAPERLRFDVSHPKPITGQEIAWVEAEVNARIRQNTPVVTHLMTPEAAVEMGALALFGEKYGEEVRVVTMGGPAGNKPAWSIELCGGTHVRQTGDIGYFRIVGESAVAAGVRRIEAVTGAYAEAVAAETQHRLHDAAGILRVAPQDVAARIATLQEDRRRLERQVAELQKKLATGGDGVASVEQLNGVKLAARDVGDVPARELKGLAEAIGKRIGSGIVALVSTAEGKASVVVAVTPDLTERFNAVELVRIASAALGGKGGGGRPDMAQAGGPDGSRAGAALAAVRGALAG
;
A
#
# COMPACT_ATOMS: atom_id res chain seq x y z
N MET A 1 39.77 11.60 -3.63
CA MET A 1 39.01 10.44 -4.17
C MET A 1 37.73 10.98 -4.75
N ALA A 2 37.33 10.51 -5.91
CA ALA A 2 36.09 10.93 -6.55
C ALA A 2 34.89 10.40 -5.73
N SER A 3 33.91 11.26 -5.48
CA SER A 3 32.65 10.83 -4.85
C SER A 3 31.82 9.98 -5.83
N SER A 4 30.85 9.20 -5.33
CA SER A 4 29.91 8.48 -6.19
C SER A 4 29.14 9.43 -7.11
N ASN A 5 28.86 10.65 -6.69
CA ASN A 5 28.26 11.69 -7.52
C ASN A 5 29.21 12.14 -8.67
N ASP A 6 30.52 12.30 -8.39
CA ASP A 6 31.54 12.64 -9.41
C ASP A 6 31.68 11.52 -10.44
N ILE A 7 31.67 10.26 -9.98
CA ILE A 7 31.78 9.07 -10.85
C ILE A 7 30.56 8.97 -11.79
N ARG A 8 29.34 9.16 -11.24
CA ARG A 8 28.10 9.20 -12.04
C ARG A 8 28.16 10.30 -13.11
N ALA A 9 28.57 11.51 -12.73
CA ALA A 9 28.71 12.64 -13.63
C ALA A 9 29.77 12.36 -14.70
N ALA A 10 30.93 11.83 -14.32
CA ALA A 10 32.00 11.52 -15.25
C ALA A 10 31.59 10.49 -16.32
N PHE A 11 30.81 9.45 -15.91
CA PHE A 11 30.27 8.48 -16.86
C PHE A 11 29.31 9.14 -17.87
N LEU A 12 28.37 9.93 -17.38
CA LEU A 12 27.39 10.61 -18.24
C LEU A 12 28.06 11.63 -19.18
N ASP A 13 29.03 12.39 -18.68
CA ASP A 13 29.78 13.38 -19.42
C ASP A 13 30.68 12.73 -20.51
N TYR A 14 31.28 11.57 -20.22
CA TYR A 14 32.05 10.80 -21.19
C TYR A 14 31.18 10.41 -22.38
N PHE A 15 30.02 9.84 -22.13
CA PHE A 15 29.12 9.43 -23.21
C PHE A 15 28.44 10.62 -23.89
N ALA A 16 28.16 11.71 -23.19
CA ALA A 16 27.65 12.94 -23.80
C ALA A 16 28.65 13.51 -24.82
N ARG A 17 29.93 13.56 -24.46
CA ARG A 17 31.05 13.98 -25.39
C ARG A 17 31.16 13.06 -26.60
N ASN A 18 30.73 11.79 -26.46
CA ASN A 18 30.71 10.81 -27.55
C ASN A 18 29.32 10.70 -28.25
N GLY A 19 28.53 11.77 -28.20
CA GLY A 19 27.30 11.93 -28.97
C GLY A 19 26.09 11.17 -28.42
N HIS A 20 26.10 10.74 -27.15
CA HIS A 20 24.94 10.12 -26.50
C HIS A 20 24.06 11.18 -25.86
N GLN A 21 22.74 11.02 -26.01
CA GLN A 21 21.78 11.80 -25.25
C GLN A 21 21.78 11.33 -23.80
N VAL A 22 22.06 12.24 -22.88
CA VAL A 22 21.86 11.94 -21.44
C VAL A 22 20.36 11.92 -21.15
N VAL A 23 19.89 10.78 -20.69
CA VAL A 23 18.47 10.53 -20.40
C VAL A 23 18.31 10.36 -18.87
N PRO A 24 17.39 11.08 -18.23
CA PRO A 24 17.11 10.90 -16.80
C PRO A 24 16.72 9.46 -16.46
N SER A 25 16.97 9.07 -15.21
CA SER A 25 16.48 7.79 -14.70
C SER A 25 14.96 7.67 -14.81
N ALA A 26 14.48 6.58 -15.36
CA ALA A 26 13.07 6.25 -15.29
C ALA A 26 12.66 5.93 -13.84
N PRO A 27 11.36 6.04 -13.48
CA PRO A 27 10.86 5.58 -12.21
C PRO A 27 11.13 4.10 -11.96
N LEU A 28 11.22 3.72 -10.70
CA LEU A 28 11.33 2.31 -10.27
C LEU A 28 10.09 1.49 -10.61
N VAL A 29 8.94 2.14 -10.76
CA VAL A 29 7.71 1.51 -11.25
C VAL A 29 7.66 1.63 -12.76
N PRO A 30 7.86 0.55 -13.53
CA PRO A 30 7.84 0.59 -14.98
C PRO A 30 6.47 1.03 -15.50
N ARG A 31 6.43 2.03 -16.40
CA ARG A 31 5.17 2.54 -16.97
C ARG A 31 4.60 1.64 -18.06
N ASN A 32 5.48 0.95 -18.80
CA ASN A 32 5.13 0.27 -20.05
C ASN A 32 5.35 -1.25 -20.00
N ASP A 33 5.63 -1.83 -18.85
CA ASP A 33 5.84 -3.27 -18.70
C ASP A 33 5.08 -3.84 -17.49
N PRO A 34 3.90 -4.43 -17.70
CA PRO A 34 3.13 -5.03 -16.61
C PRO A 34 3.74 -6.34 -16.09
N THR A 35 4.74 -6.91 -16.79
CA THR A 35 5.40 -8.14 -16.38
C THR A 35 6.47 -7.90 -15.31
N LEU A 36 6.96 -6.67 -15.17
CA LEU A 36 7.96 -6.29 -14.18
C LEU A 36 7.33 -5.56 -12.99
N MET A 37 7.66 -6.01 -11.80
CA MET A 37 7.28 -5.28 -10.58
C MET A 37 8.02 -3.96 -10.46
N PHE A 38 9.34 -3.98 -10.69
CA PHE A 38 10.22 -2.83 -10.59
C PHE A 38 11.22 -2.80 -11.75
N THR A 39 11.72 -1.62 -12.05
CA THR A 39 12.85 -1.43 -12.96
C THR A 39 14.09 -2.08 -12.34
N ASN A 40 14.61 -3.13 -12.97
CA ASN A 40 15.71 -3.96 -12.49
C ASN A 40 16.99 -3.87 -13.33
N ALA A 41 16.95 -3.13 -14.45
CA ALA A 41 18.07 -2.90 -15.35
C ALA A 41 17.93 -1.56 -16.10
N GLY A 42 19.04 -1.01 -16.58
CA GLY A 42 19.07 0.26 -17.30
C GLY A 42 18.29 0.28 -18.61
N MET A 43 18.22 -0.86 -19.28
CA MET A 43 17.53 -0.99 -20.57
C MET A 43 16.00 -0.99 -20.49
N VAL A 44 15.41 -1.16 -19.31
CA VAL A 44 13.94 -1.32 -19.17
C VAL A 44 13.17 -0.14 -19.79
N GLN A 45 13.64 1.08 -19.58
CA GLN A 45 13.02 2.26 -20.18
C GLN A 45 13.16 2.33 -21.73
N PHE A 46 14.04 1.54 -22.32
CA PHE A 46 14.33 1.51 -23.76
C PHE A 46 13.86 0.21 -24.45
N LYS A 47 13.18 -0.69 -23.74
CA LYS A 47 12.74 -1.98 -24.28
C LYS A 47 12.02 -1.85 -25.62
N ASN A 48 11.08 -0.93 -25.74
CA ASN A 48 10.30 -0.72 -26.95
C ASN A 48 11.11 -0.07 -28.08
N VAL A 49 12.20 0.62 -27.74
CA VAL A 49 13.13 1.17 -28.74
C VAL A 49 13.96 0.07 -29.38
N PHE A 50 14.46 -0.90 -28.58
CA PHE A 50 15.19 -2.05 -29.07
C PHE A 50 14.35 -2.94 -29.99
N THR A 51 13.09 -3.17 -29.63
CA THR A 51 12.16 -3.97 -30.45
C THR A 51 11.58 -3.21 -31.64
N GLY A 52 11.88 -1.91 -31.78
CA GLY A 52 11.37 -1.06 -32.86
C GLY A 52 9.90 -0.61 -32.70
N GLN A 53 9.29 -0.90 -31.56
CA GLN A 53 7.91 -0.49 -31.22
C GLN A 53 7.82 0.99 -30.86
N GLU A 54 8.93 1.61 -30.45
CA GLU A 54 9.05 3.03 -30.11
C GLU A 54 10.21 3.66 -30.88
N ARG A 55 10.06 4.93 -31.29
CA ARG A 55 11.14 5.72 -31.88
C ARG A 55 11.47 6.91 -31.01
N ARG A 56 12.75 7.18 -30.80
CA ARG A 56 13.26 8.34 -30.10
C ARG A 56 13.92 9.29 -31.09
N ALA A 57 14.05 10.57 -30.71
CA ALA A 57 14.73 11.57 -31.51
C ALA A 57 16.28 11.37 -31.56
N TYR A 58 16.79 10.40 -30.84
CA TYR A 58 18.20 10.05 -30.71
C TYR A 58 18.41 8.54 -30.94
N SER A 59 19.60 8.21 -31.46
CA SER A 59 20.01 6.82 -31.69
C SER A 59 20.99 6.29 -30.64
N ARG A 60 21.49 7.18 -29.75
CA ARG A 60 22.40 6.86 -28.66
C ARG A 60 21.91 7.48 -27.37
N ALA A 61 21.98 6.76 -26.26
CA ALA A 61 21.62 7.28 -24.96
C ALA A 61 22.62 6.87 -23.88
N ALA A 62 22.71 7.67 -22.81
CA ALA A 62 23.37 7.29 -21.56
C ALA A 62 22.49 7.65 -20.38
N THR A 63 22.46 6.81 -19.35
CA THR A 63 21.67 7.04 -18.14
C THR A 63 22.34 6.46 -16.90
N ALA A 64 22.04 7.04 -15.75
CA ALA A 64 22.23 6.43 -14.44
C ALA A 64 20.87 5.99 -13.92
N GLN A 65 20.51 4.74 -14.17
CA GLN A 65 19.18 4.19 -13.88
C GLN A 65 19.09 3.65 -12.46
N LYS A 66 18.10 4.11 -11.70
CA LYS A 66 17.69 3.52 -10.43
C LYS A 66 17.15 2.12 -10.68
N CYS A 67 17.62 1.12 -9.94
CA CYS A 67 17.21 -0.26 -10.07
C CYS A 67 16.84 -0.86 -8.71
N VAL A 68 15.82 -1.73 -8.68
CA VAL A 68 15.43 -2.51 -7.50
C VAL A 68 15.33 -3.99 -7.85
N ARG A 69 16.03 -4.83 -7.07
CA ARG A 69 16.00 -6.30 -7.15
C ARG A 69 15.59 -6.89 -5.81
N ALA A 70 14.28 -7.02 -5.60
CA ALA A 70 13.69 -7.46 -4.33
C ALA A 70 12.53 -8.46 -4.52
N GLY A 71 12.51 -9.19 -5.63
CA GLY A 71 11.48 -10.19 -5.92
C GLY A 71 11.56 -10.72 -7.35
N GLY A 72 10.86 -11.83 -7.63
CA GLY A 72 10.87 -12.48 -8.94
C GLY A 72 12.16 -13.21 -9.24
N LYS A 73 12.56 -13.26 -10.51
CA LYS A 73 13.76 -13.97 -11.00
C LYS A 73 15.08 -13.39 -10.45
N HIS A 74 15.10 -12.09 -10.14
CA HIS A 74 16.23 -11.37 -9.56
C HIS A 74 15.87 -10.93 -8.14
N ASN A 75 16.27 -11.71 -7.14
CA ASN A 75 16.01 -11.42 -5.73
C ASN A 75 17.32 -11.44 -4.95
N ASP A 76 17.86 -10.25 -4.68
CA ASP A 76 19.10 -10.07 -3.91
C ASP A 76 18.86 -9.87 -2.41
N LEU A 77 17.59 -9.80 -1.98
CA LEU A 77 17.19 -9.40 -0.63
C LEU A 77 17.89 -10.21 0.48
N ASP A 78 18.02 -11.53 0.30
CA ASP A 78 18.57 -12.43 1.32
C ASP A 78 20.09 -12.28 1.49
N ASN A 79 20.79 -11.78 0.46
CA ASN A 79 22.24 -11.56 0.45
C ASN A 79 22.64 -10.19 0.98
N VAL A 80 21.69 -9.22 1.01
CA VAL A 80 21.94 -7.84 1.45
C VAL A 80 22.42 -7.80 2.90
N GLY A 81 23.56 -7.13 3.12
CA GLY A 81 24.23 -6.97 4.39
C GLY A 81 25.26 -8.07 4.70
N TYR A 82 25.11 -9.27 4.12
CA TYR A 82 25.99 -10.43 4.35
C TYR A 82 27.12 -10.54 3.33
N THR A 83 26.92 -10.06 2.13
CA THR A 83 27.93 -10.03 1.06
C THR A 83 28.42 -8.58 0.85
N ALA A 84 29.57 -8.44 0.19
CA ALA A 84 30.20 -7.15 -0.07
C ALA A 84 29.52 -6.35 -1.23
N ARG A 85 28.69 -7.00 -2.07
CA ARG A 85 28.32 -6.47 -3.39
C ARG A 85 26.83 -6.55 -3.75
N HIS A 86 25.98 -7.18 -2.93
CA HIS A 86 24.56 -7.29 -3.24
C HIS A 86 23.75 -6.18 -2.55
N HIS A 87 22.83 -5.59 -3.31
CA HIS A 87 21.98 -4.50 -2.89
C HIS A 87 20.54 -4.72 -3.35
N THR A 88 19.58 -4.29 -2.53
CA THR A 88 18.17 -4.21 -2.94
C THR A 88 17.97 -3.08 -3.94
N PHE A 89 18.55 -1.92 -3.65
CA PHE A 89 18.58 -0.76 -4.53
C PHE A 89 20.02 -0.49 -4.97
N PHE A 90 20.22 -0.26 -6.26
CA PHE A 90 21.49 0.16 -6.82
C PHE A 90 21.30 1.04 -8.05
N GLU A 91 22.36 1.74 -8.44
CA GLU A 91 22.38 2.54 -9.66
C GLU A 91 23.12 1.80 -10.78
N MET A 92 22.48 1.69 -11.94
CA MET A 92 23.09 1.10 -13.13
C MET A 92 23.42 2.22 -14.12
N LEU A 93 24.72 2.45 -14.33
CA LEU A 93 25.23 3.32 -15.37
C LEU A 93 25.20 2.56 -16.69
N GLY A 94 24.52 3.08 -17.68
CA GLY A 94 24.38 2.40 -18.96
C GLY A 94 24.54 3.34 -20.15
N ASN A 95 25.19 2.86 -21.21
CA ASN A 95 25.18 3.47 -22.52
C ASN A 95 24.52 2.54 -23.54
N PHE A 96 23.77 3.13 -24.44
CA PHE A 96 22.88 2.43 -25.36
C PHE A 96 23.10 2.91 -26.78
N SER A 97 23.04 1.96 -27.73
CA SER A 97 22.98 2.26 -29.16
C SER A 97 21.79 1.54 -29.78
N PHE A 98 20.91 2.27 -30.41
CA PHE A 98 19.71 1.75 -31.08
C PHE A 98 19.95 1.57 -32.59
N GLY A 99 20.90 0.66 -32.91
CA GLY A 99 21.30 0.36 -34.26
C GLY A 99 22.14 1.44 -34.95
N ASP A 100 22.86 2.26 -34.15
CA ASP A 100 23.77 3.29 -34.65
C ASP A 100 25.22 2.79 -34.68
N TYR A 101 25.69 2.16 -33.61
CA TYR A 101 26.96 1.47 -33.51
C TYR A 101 26.81 0.13 -32.83
N PHE A 102 27.84 -0.73 -32.99
CA PHE A 102 27.85 -2.07 -32.40
C PHE A 102 29.17 -2.34 -31.69
N LYS A 103 29.64 -3.60 -31.65
CA LYS A 103 30.81 -4.06 -30.89
C LYS A 103 32.09 -3.25 -31.13
N GLU A 104 32.35 -2.88 -32.38
CA GLU A 104 33.58 -2.19 -32.82
C GLU A 104 33.76 -0.82 -32.19
N ILE A 105 32.67 -0.19 -31.72
CA ILE A 105 32.66 1.10 -31.05
C ILE A 105 32.38 0.95 -29.56
N ALA A 106 31.48 0.04 -29.17
CA ALA A 106 31.13 -0.16 -27.75
C ALA A 106 32.33 -0.60 -26.92
N ILE A 107 33.08 -1.59 -27.42
CA ILE A 107 34.26 -2.13 -26.73
C ILE A 107 35.37 -1.06 -26.52
N PRO A 108 35.81 -0.29 -27.55
CA PRO A 108 36.70 0.84 -27.36
C PRO A 108 36.24 1.86 -26.33
N TYR A 109 34.95 2.26 -26.35
CA TYR A 109 34.40 3.21 -25.38
C TYR A 109 34.53 2.68 -23.94
N ALA A 110 34.19 1.42 -23.73
CA ALA A 110 34.32 0.81 -22.41
C ALA A 110 35.77 0.77 -21.91
N TRP A 111 36.70 0.38 -22.79
CA TRP A 111 38.12 0.29 -22.47
C TRP A 111 38.75 1.67 -22.19
N GLU A 112 38.42 2.65 -23.02
CA GLU A 112 38.89 4.02 -22.87
C GLU A 112 38.42 4.64 -21.56
N LEU A 113 37.12 4.59 -21.28
CA LEU A 113 36.55 5.11 -20.05
C LEU A 113 37.23 4.51 -18.81
N LEU A 114 37.39 3.18 -18.75
CA LEU A 114 37.98 2.51 -17.60
C LEU A 114 39.46 2.82 -17.44
N THR A 115 40.25 2.84 -18.53
CA THR A 115 41.70 2.90 -18.44
C THR A 115 42.27 4.31 -18.57
N GLN A 116 41.56 5.24 -19.25
CA GLN A 116 42.03 6.62 -19.43
C GLN A 116 41.27 7.58 -18.49
N ASP A 117 39.92 7.62 -18.54
CA ASP A 117 39.16 8.58 -17.75
C ASP A 117 39.10 8.15 -16.26
N PHE A 118 38.87 6.87 -15.97
CA PHE A 118 38.86 6.34 -14.60
C PHE A 118 40.26 5.89 -14.11
N GLY A 119 41.23 5.72 -15.02
CA GLY A 119 42.63 5.44 -14.71
C GLY A 119 42.88 4.06 -14.08
N LEU A 120 42.02 3.07 -14.34
CA LEU A 120 42.20 1.72 -13.79
C LEU A 120 43.42 1.01 -14.41
N PRO A 121 44.24 0.33 -13.59
CA PRO A 121 45.38 -0.46 -14.09
C PRO A 121 44.90 -1.61 -14.98
N LYS A 122 45.40 -1.65 -16.23
CA LYS A 122 45.04 -2.71 -17.19
C LYS A 122 45.34 -4.12 -16.69
N GLU A 123 46.36 -4.28 -15.86
CA GLU A 123 46.82 -5.53 -15.30
C GLU A 123 45.82 -6.11 -14.31
N ARG A 124 44.92 -5.27 -13.78
CA ARG A 124 43.84 -5.68 -12.88
C ARG A 124 42.54 -6.01 -13.58
N LEU A 125 42.45 -5.82 -14.91
CA LEU A 125 41.26 -6.11 -15.67
C LEU A 125 41.31 -7.48 -16.32
N THR A 126 40.19 -8.20 -16.28
CA THR A 126 39.94 -9.47 -16.96
C THR A 126 38.60 -9.37 -17.67
N ILE A 127 38.53 -9.88 -18.89
CA ILE A 127 37.35 -9.81 -19.75
C ILE A 127 36.78 -11.21 -19.92
N THR A 128 35.47 -11.37 -19.82
CA THR A 128 34.78 -12.57 -20.28
C THR A 128 34.03 -12.28 -21.57
N VAL A 129 33.91 -13.27 -22.41
CA VAL A 129 33.15 -13.22 -23.65
C VAL A 129 32.33 -14.49 -23.80
N TYR A 130 31.18 -14.40 -24.44
CA TYR A 130 30.43 -15.61 -24.81
C TYR A 130 31.28 -16.48 -25.74
N ALA A 131 31.39 -17.77 -25.46
CA ALA A 131 32.36 -18.65 -26.15
C ALA A 131 32.17 -18.71 -27.68
N GLU A 132 30.94 -18.49 -28.16
CA GLU A 132 30.61 -18.47 -29.58
C GLU A 132 30.78 -17.07 -30.23
N ASP A 133 31.12 -16.03 -29.45
CA ASP A 133 31.30 -14.64 -29.94
C ASP A 133 32.77 -14.35 -30.23
N GLU A 134 33.31 -15.02 -31.27
CA GLU A 134 34.69 -14.85 -31.73
C GLU A 134 34.98 -13.38 -32.17
N GLU A 135 33.97 -12.66 -32.67
CA GLU A 135 34.09 -11.28 -33.07
C GLU A 135 34.42 -10.36 -31.86
N ALA A 136 33.65 -10.48 -30.76
CA ALA A 136 33.92 -9.73 -29.55
C ALA A 136 35.31 -10.07 -28.98
N ALA A 137 35.68 -11.35 -28.94
CA ALA A 137 37.00 -11.78 -28.47
C ALA A 137 38.14 -11.16 -29.29
N SER A 138 38.00 -11.12 -30.62
CA SER A 138 38.97 -10.52 -31.53
C SER A 138 39.10 -9.00 -31.34
N ILE A 139 37.97 -8.30 -31.19
CA ILE A 139 37.95 -6.86 -30.93
C ILE A 139 38.61 -6.56 -29.57
N TRP A 140 38.23 -7.28 -28.51
CA TRP A 140 38.83 -7.13 -27.18
C TRP A 140 40.38 -7.28 -27.24
N LYS A 141 40.85 -8.33 -27.89
CA LYS A 141 42.29 -8.58 -28.03
C LYS A 141 42.99 -7.42 -28.75
N LYS A 142 42.38 -6.92 -29.82
CA LYS A 142 42.94 -5.79 -30.63
C LYS A 142 42.96 -4.48 -29.85
N VAL A 143 41.88 -4.19 -29.10
CA VAL A 143 41.72 -2.89 -28.38
C VAL A 143 42.56 -2.84 -27.12
N THR A 144 42.58 -3.93 -26.32
CA THR A 144 43.20 -3.94 -25.01
C THR A 144 44.67 -4.27 -25.02
N GLY A 145 45.12 -5.11 -25.98
CA GLY A 145 46.45 -5.71 -25.99
C GLY A 145 46.68 -6.67 -24.81
N LEU A 146 45.64 -7.09 -24.12
CA LEU A 146 45.75 -8.04 -23.00
C LEU A 146 46.22 -9.43 -23.52
N PRO A 147 46.94 -10.19 -22.68
CA PRO A 147 47.27 -11.57 -22.98
C PRO A 147 46.00 -12.43 -23.04
N GLN A 148 46.06 -13.54 -23.80
CA GLN A 148 44.89 -14.38 -24.11
C GLN A 148 44.17 -14.95 -22.87
N GLU A 149 44.94 -15.27 -21.81
CA GLU A 149 44.42 -15.74 -20.55
C GLU A 149 43.55 -14.76 -19.76
N LYS A 150 43.58 -13.48 -20.20
CA LYS A 150 42.74 -12.41 -19.63
C LYS A 150 41.47 -12.10 -20.44
N ILE A 151 41.27 -12.82 -21.55
CA ILE A 151 40.06 -12.78 -22.36
C ILE A 151 39.49 -14.19 -22.35
N VAL A 152 38.59 -14.42 -21.39
CA VAL A 152 38.13 -15.77 -21.00
C VAL A 152 36.82 -16.08 -21.73
N PRO A 153 36.77 -17.11 -22.58
CA PRO A 153 35.53 -17.55 -23.20
C PRO A 153 34.69 -18.36 -22.21
N ILE A 154 33.42 -17.95 -22.04
CA ILE A 154 32.43 -18.59 -21.16
C ILE A 154 31.36 -19.27 -22.02
N PRO A 155 31.18 -20.60 -21.95
CA PRO A 155 30.20 -21.31 -22.77
C PRO A 155 28.80 -21.37 -22.18
N THR A 156 28.61 -20.86 -20.99
CA THR A 156 27.35 -20.88 -20.26
C THR A 156 26.50 -19.62 -20.51
N ASP A 157 25.26 -19.63 -20.01
CA ASP A 157 24.35 -18.48 -20.10
C ASP A 157 24.83 -17.28 -19.25
N ASP A 158 25.90 -17.38 -18.49
CA ASP A 158 26.50 -16.27 -17.76
C ASP A 158 26.94 -15.14 -18.71
N ASN A 159 27.44 -15.47 -19.90
CA ASN A 159 27.78 -14.48 -20.94
C ASN A 159 26.74 -14.44 -22.08
N PHE A 160 25.49 -14.85 -21.82
CA PHE A 160 24.36 -14.64 -22.72
C PHE A 160 23.18 -14.02 -21.96
N TRP A 161 23.02 -12.71 -22.07
CA TRP A 161 22.04 -11.97 -21.29
C TRP A 161 20.63 -12.08 -21.90
N ARG A 162 19.62 -12.25 -21.02
CA ARG A 162 18.20 -12.27 -21.36
C ARG A 162 17.43 -11.38 -20.40
N MET A 163 16.53 -10.55 -20.94
CA MET A 163 15.66 -9.69 -20.11
C MET A 163 14.72 -10.50 -19.20
N GLY A 164 14.22 -11.60 -19.71
CA GLY A 164 13.27 -12.50 -19.04
C GLY A 164 12.94 -13.69 -19.93
N ASP A 165 11.73 -14.23 -19.77
CA ASP A 165 11.25 -15.32 -20.62
C ASP A 165 10.91 -14.84 -22.04
N THR A 166 10.72 -13.53 -22.21
CA THR A 166 10.51 -12.85 -23.49
C THR A 166 11.22 -11.50 -23.48
N GLY A 167 11.59 -11.02 -24.66
CA GLY A 167 12.20 -9.69 -24.85
C GLY A 167 13.62 -9.74 -25.42
N PRO A 168 14.30 -8.58 -25.54
CA PRO A 168 15.63 -8.50 -26.13
C PRO A 168 16.66 -9.35 -25.40
N CYS A 169 17.57 -9.96 -26.17
CA CYS A 169 18.65 -10.79 -25.65
C CYS A 169 19.84 -10.82 -26.59
N GLY A 170 20.99 -11.25 -26.09
CA GLY A 170 22.20 -11.43 -26.87
C GLY A 170 23.42 -11.81 -26.06
N PRO A 171 24.53 -12.20 -26.75
CA PRO A 171 25.80 -12.46 -26.10
C PRO A 171 26.31 -11.21 -25.40
N CYS A 172 27.09 -11.37 -24.36
CA CYS A 172 27.68 -10.25 -23.63
C CYS A 172 29.16 -10.47 -23.32
N SER A 173 29.82 -9.36 -23.01
CA SER A 173 31.17 -9.33 -22.47
C SER A 173 31.13 -8.66 -21.12
N GLU A 174 31.75 -9.27 -20.12
CA GLU A 174 31.84 -8.70 -18.79
C GLU A 174 33.29 -8.31 -18.48
N ILE A 175 33.44 -7.20 -17.77
CA ILE A 175 34.74 -6.69 -17.34
C ILE A 175 34.81 -6.86 -15.84
N PHE A 176 35.83 -7.63 -15.40
CA PHE A 176 36.12 -7.91 -14.01
C PHE A 176 37.34 -7.14 -13.52
N TYR A 177 37.28 -6.69 -12.28
CA TYR A 177 38.41 -6.09 -11.58
C TYR A 177 39.00 -7.03 -10.54
N ASP A 178 40.31 -7.28 -10.59
CA ASP A 178 41.07 -8.08 -9.61
C ASP A 178 41.45 -7.24 -8.40
N HIS A 179 40.83 -7.44 -7.27
CA HIS A 179 41.19 -6.77 -6.01
C HIS A 179 42.51 -7.23 -5.41
N GLY A 180 43.13 -8.28 -5.99
CA GLY A 180 44.44 -8.76 -5.62
C GLY A 180 44.42 -10.00 -4.70
N PRO A 181 45.61 -10.60 -4.49
CA PRO A 181 45.75 -11.91 -3.88
C PRO A 181 45.42 -11.95 -2.38
N GLY A 182 45.15 -10.80 -1.74
CA GLY A 182 44.72 -10.73 -0.35
C GLY A 182 43.24 -11.05 -0.16
N ILE A 183 42.46 -11.17 -1.24
CA ILE A 183 41.04 -11.51 -1.24
C ILE A 183 40.88 -12.93 -1.80
N PRO A 184 40.09 -13.81 -1.17
CA PRO A 184 39.81 -15.17 -1.68
C PRO A 184 39.04 -15.13 -3.00
N GLY A 185 39.34 -16.02 -3.92
CA GLY A 185 38.67 -16.21 -5.20
C GLY A 185 39.62 -16.34 -6.37
N GLY A 186 39.12 -16.95 -7.44
CA GLY A 186 39.85 -17.18 -8.70
C GLY A 186 39.30 -16.31 -9.84
N PRO A 187 39.96 -16.31 -11.01
CA PRO A 187 39.49 -15.59 -12.18
C PRO A 187 38.17 -16.17 -12.68
N PRO A 188 37.34 -15.36 -13.41
CA PRO A 188 36.11 -15.86 -14.01
C PRO A 188 36.35 -17.11 -14.85
N GLY A 189 35.44 -18.10 -14.77
CA GLY A 189 35.56 -19.39 -15.43
C GLY A 189 36.43 -20.44 -14.72
N SER A 190 37.03 -20.12 -13.55
CA SER A 190 37.72 -21.10 -12.70
C SER A 190 36.78 -21.67 -11.63
N ASP A 191 37.20 -22.80 -11.00
CA ASP A 191 36.44 -23.44 -9.91
C ASP A 191 36.24 -22.53 -8.68
N GLU A 192 37.04 -21.46 -8.54
CA GLU A 192 36.99 -20.48 -7.46
C GLU A 192 36.40 -19.13 -7.89
N ALA A 193 35.71 -19.07 -9.04
CA ALA A 193 35.17 -17.86 -9.63
C ALA A 193 34.11 -17.16 -8.74
N GLU A 194 33.42 -17.89 -7.87
CA GLU A 194 32.41 -17.32 -6.94
C GLU A 194 33.01 -16.47 -5.79
N GLY A 195 34.33 -16.45 -5.65
CA GLY A 195 35.00 -15.65 -4.63
C GLY A 195 34.89 -14.14 -4.85
N ASP A 196 35.25 -13.37 -3.82
CA ASP A 196 35.12 -11.90 -3.85
C ASP A 196 36.33 -11.16 -4.46
N ARG A 197 37.33 -11.86 -4.95
CA ARG A 197 38.54 -11.27 -5.53
C ARG A 197 38.31 -10.62 -6.89
N PHE A 198 37.64 -11.32 -7.80
CA PHE A 198 37.32 -10.82 -9.13
C PHE A 198 35.86 -10.36 -9.13
N VAL A 199 35.65 -9.05 -9.22
CA VAL A 199 34.34 -8.44 -9.19
C VAL A 199 33.98 -7.91 -10.57
N GLU A 200 32.87 -8.36 -11.14
CA GLU A 200 32.27 -7.79 -12.35
C GLU A 200 31.92 -6.35 -12.07
N ILE A 201 32.53 -5.43 -12.86
CA ILE A 201 32.28 -3.97 -12.77
C ILE A 201 31.45 -3.45 -13.91
N TRP A 202 31.41 -4.13 -15.07
CA TRP A 202 30.65 -3.70 -16.23
C TRP A 202 30.27 -4.87 -17.12
N ASN A 203 29.00 -4.91 -17.56
CA ASN A 203 28.51 -5.85 -18.54
C ASN A 203 28.13 -5.11 -19.83
N LEU A 204 28.65 -5.55 -20.99
CA LEU A 204 28.34 -5.05 -22.33
C LEU A 204 27.51 -6.10 -23.06
N VAL A 205 26.23 -5.83 -23.27
CA VAL A 205 25.30 -6.73 -23.95
C VAL A 205 25.16 -6.34 -25.42
N PHE A 206 25.40 -7.28 -26.29
CA PHE A 206 25.28 -7.15 -27.75
C PHE A 206 23.91 -7.67 -28.18
N MET A 207 22.91 -6.82 -28.07
CA MET A 207 21.51 -7.15 -28.35
C MET A 207 21.34 -7.47 -29.84
N GLN A 208 21.06 -8.72 -30.15
CA GLN A 208 20.90 -9.23 -31.51
C GLN A 208 19.55 -9.89 -31.73
N TYR A 209 18.90 -10.36 -30.66
CA TYR A 209 17.73 -11.21 -30.74
C TYR A 209 16.62 -10.71 -29.80
N GLU A 210 15.40 -11.14 -30.11
CA GLU A 210 14.25 -11.07 -29.23
C GLU A 210 13.80 -12.50 -28.93
N GLU A 211 13.76 -12.87 -27.66
CA GLU A 211 13.19 -14.14 -27.20
C GLU A 211 11.66 -14.03 -27.22
N GLY A 212 11.01 -14.91 -27.95
CA GLY A 212 9.55 -15.04 -28.01
C GLY A 212 9.03 -16.18 -27.12
N PRO A 213 7.82 -16.72 -27.41
CA PRO A 213 7.34 -17.93 -26.73
C PRO A 213 8.37 -19.08 -26.80
N PRO A 214 8.34 -20.04 -25.84
CA PRO A 214 9.38 -21.07 -25.71
C PRO A 214 9.81 -21.69 -27.04
N GLY A 215 11.11 -21.54 -27.36
CA GLY A 215 11.72 -22.07 -28.56
C GLY A 215 11.68 -21.15 -29.81
N THR A 216 11.22 -19.91 -29.68
CA THR A 216 11.24 -18.91 -30.77
C THR A 216 12.19 -17.77 -30.43
N ARG A 217 13.20 -17.58 -31.28
CA ARG A 217 14.14 -16.46 -31.21
C ARG A 217 14.15 -15.73 -32.53
N LEU A 218 13.84 -14.45 -32.52
CA LEU A 218 13.79 -13.60 -33.71
C LEU A 218 15.00 -12.64 -33.69
N ALA A 219 15.54 -12.29 -34.85
CA ALA A 219 16.54 -11.23 -34.94
C ALA A 219 15.88 -9.88 -34.65
N LEU A 220 16.55 -9.03 -33.88
CA LEU A 220 16.14 -7.64 -33.73
C LEU A 220 16.21 -6.90 -35.06
N PRO A 221 15.39 -5.85 -35.27
CA PRO A 221 15.41 -5.04 -36.48
C PRO A 221 16.79 -4.47 -36.78
N ARG A 222 17.58 -4.18 -35.78
CA ARG A 222 18.99 -3.74 -35.85
C ARG A 222 19.75 -4.25 -34.63
N PRO A 223 20.99 -4.74 -34.82
CA PRO A 223 21.90 -5.00 -33.71
C PRO A 223 22.09 -3.74 -32.88
N SER A 224 22.01 -3.86 -31.59
CA SER A 224 21.95 -2.76 -30.64
C SER A 224 22.90 -3.01 -29.46
N ILE A 225 23.24 -1.96 -28.72
CA ILE A 225 24.09 -2.04 -27.54
C ILE A 225 23.27 -1.67 -26.31
N ASP A 226 23.39 -2.51 -25.30
CA ASP A 226 22.96 -2.26 -23.93
C ASP A 226 24.14 -2.50 -23.01
N THR A 227 24.43 -1.60 -22.09
CA THR A 227 25.47 -1.83 -21.10
C THR A 227 24.98 -1.52 -19.69
N GLY A 228 25.55 -2.23 -18.69
CA GLY A 228 25.23 -2.04 -17.29
C GLY A 228 26.47 -2.08 -16.40
N MET A 229 26.86 -0.93 -15.85
CA MET A 229 27.90 -0.77 -14.84
C MET A 229 27.26 -0.45 -13.50
N GLY A 230 27.47 -1.29 -12.48
CA GLY A 230 27.02 -0.98 -11.12
C GLY A 230 27.79 0.22 -10.56
N LEU A 231 27.09 1.34 -10.26
CA LEU A 231 27.74 2.51 -9.68
C LEU A 231 28.46 2.17 -8.39
N GLU A 232 27.82 1.40 -7.51
CA GLU A 232 28.38 1.01 -6.21
C GLU A 232 29.64 0.18 -6.37
N ARG A 233 29.70 -0.72 -7.36
CA ARG A 233 30.88 -1.54 -7.65
C ARG A 233 32.04 -0.72 -8.19
N ILE A 234 31.81 0.12 -9.19
CA ILE A 234 32.86 0.96 -9.75
C ILE A 234 33.32 2.03 -8.76
N ALA A 235 32.41 2.57 -7.93
CA ALA A 235 32.76 3.50 -6.89
C ALA A 235 33.66 2.85 -5.82
N ALA A 236 33.40 1.60 -5.42
CA ALA A 236 34.26 0.87 -4.51
C ALA A 236 35.69 0.76 -5.07
N VAL A 237 35.82 0.36 -6.34
CA VAL A 237 37.13 0.26 -7.00
C VAL A 237 37.85 1.61 -7.04
N LEU A 238 37.16 2.68 -7.48
CA LEU A 238 37.77 4.02 -7.64
C LEU A 238 38.08 4.71 -6.31
N GLN A 239 37.34 4.37 -5.25
CA GLN A 239 37.59 4.84 -3.89
C GLN A 239 38.59 3.93 -3.12
N GLY A 240 39.17 2.92 -3.79
CA GLY A 240 40.13 1.99 -3.18
C GLY A 240 39.54 1.10 -2.11
N LYS A 241 38.26 0.77 -2.24
CA LYS A 241 37.50 -0.13 -1.35
C LYS A 241 37.26 -1.47 -2.05
N HIS A 242 37.08 -2.52 -1.24
CA HIS A 242 36.65 -3.81 -1.72
C HIS A 242 35.14 -3.99 -1.54
N ASP A 243 34.62 -3.44 -0.46
CA ASP A 243 33.24 -3.62 -0.03
C ASP A 243 32.39 -2.41 -0.46
N ASN A 244 31.30 -2.63 -1.17
CA ASN A 244 30.41 -1.56 -1.61
C ASN A 244 29.85 -0.74 -0.44
N TYR A 245 29.68 -1.36 0.75
CA TYR A 245 29.21 -0.66 1.93
C TYR A 245 30.20 0.36 2.51
N ASP A 246 31.45 0.36 2.03
CA ASP A 246 32.49 1.32 2.44
C ASP A 246 32.61 2.52 1.49
N ILE A 247 31.80 2.60 0.41
CA ILE A 247 31.76 3.78 -0.45
C ILE A 247 31.11 4.97 0.29
N ASP A 248 31.40 6.16 -0.17
CA ASP A 248 30.96 7.41 0.46
C ASP A 248 29.47 7.45 0.82
N ILE A 249 28.57 7.13 -0.11
CA ILE A 249 27.12 7.17 0.10
C ILE A 249 26.68 6.18 1.17
N LEU A 250 27.06 4.92 1.05
CA LEU A 250 26.62 3.87 1.97
C LEU A 250 27.27 4.01 3.34
N ARG A 251 28.56 4.37 3.37
CA ARG A 251 29.26 4.60 4.64
C ARG A 251 28.67 5.78 5.41
N ALA A 252 28.26 6.86 4.74
CA ALA A 252 27.57 7.97 5.39
C ALA A 252 26.26 7.55 6.07
N LEU A 253 25.48 6.67 5.44
CA LEU A 253 24.24 6.13 6.01
C LEU A 253 24.52 5.18 7.18
N ILE A 254 25.53 4.33 7.07
CA ILE A 254 26.00 3.43 8.13
C ILE A 254 26.45 4.23 9.36
N LEU A 255 27.25 5.27 9.17
CA LEU A 255 27.70 6.14 10.25
C LEU A 255 26.53 6.89 10.90
N ALA A 256 25.58 7.40 10.13
CA ALA A 256 24.37 8.02 10.67
C ALA A 256 23.51 7.02 11.48
N SER A 257 23.42 5.77 11.03
CA SER A 257 22.76 4.69 11.77
C SER A 257 23.49 4.37 13.07
N ALA A 258 24.82 4.32 13.03
CA ALA A 258 25.67 4.10 14.21
C ALA A 258 25.53 5.22 15.24
N GLU A 259 25.56 6.49 14.80
CA GLU A 259 25.33 7.65 15.66
C GLU A 259 23.94 7.61 16.30
N ALA A 260 22.91 7.31 15.51
CA ALA A 260 21.52 7.29 15.99
C ALA A 260 21.25 6.16 16.99
N THR A 261 21.98 5.04 16.92
CA THR A 261 21.80 3.86 17.76
C THR A 261 22.81 3.76 18.90
N GLY A 262 23.93 4.50 18.81
CA GLY A 262 25.06 4.37 19.74
C GLY A 262 25.82 3.05 19.59
N GLN A 263 25.66 2.32 18.48
CA GLN A 263 26.33 1.05 18.21
C GLN A 263 27.53 1.23 17.28
N ASP A 264 28.57 0.42 17.46
CA ASP A 264 29.74 0.44 16.57
C ASP A 264 29.36 -0.02 15.16
N PRO A 265 29.62 0.79 14.11
CA PRO A 265 29.29 0.47 12.72
C PRO A 265 30.02 -0.76 12.18
N ASP A 266 31.17 -1.10 12.74
CA ASP A 266 32.02 -2.23 12.33
C ASP A 266 32.03 -3.36 13.38
N GLY A 267 31.22 -3.21 14.45
CA GLY A 267 31.07 -4.15 15.55
C GLY A 267 30.11 -5.31 15.26
N PRO A 268 29.54 -5.92 16.31
CA PRO A 268 28.65 -7.08 16.17
C PRO A 268 27.41 -6.83 15.32
N HIS A 269 26.96 -5.57 15.22
CA HIS A 269 25.80 -5.16 14.45
C HIS A 269 26.14 -4.61 13.05
N LYS A 270 27.35 -4.89 12.52
CA LYS A 270 27.78 -4.46 11.19
C LYS A 270 26.77 -4.81 10.09
N VAL A 271 26.25 -6.04 10.11
CA VAL A 271 25.22 -6.50 9.15
C VAL A 271 23.95 -5.68 9.27
N SER A 272 23.52 -5.36 10.48
CA SER A 272 22.30 -4.58 10.71
C SER A 272 22.42 -3.17 10.14
N HIS A 273 23.53 -2.49 10.35
CA HIS A 273 23.80 -1.17 9.77
C HIS A 273 23.79 -1.19 8.24
N ARG A 274 24.37 -2.23 7.62
CA ARG A 274 24.38 -2.42 6.15
C ARG A 274 22.98 -2.62 5.60
N VAL A 275 22.20 -3.51 6.22
CA VAL A 275 20.80 -3.75 5.81
C VAL A 275 19.98 -2.48 5.92
N ILE A 276 20.11 -1.72 7.01
CA ILE A 276 19.38 -0.46 7.19
C ILE A 276 19.78 0.56 6.14
N ALA A 277 21.07 0.73 5.85
CA ALA A 277 21.55 1.68 4.84
C ALA A 277 21.04 1.35 3.44
N ASP A 278 21.11 0.07 3.02
CA ASP A 278 20.61 -0.39 1.74
C ASP A 278 19.08 -0.22 1.63
N HIS A 279 18.35 -0.72 2.62
CA HIS A 279 16.89 -0.74 2.60
C HIS A 279 16.29 0.66 2.75
N LEU A 280 16.98 1.58 3.42
CA LEU A 280 16.57 2.99 3.46
C LEU A 280 16.56 3.60 2.06
N ARG A 281 17.61 3.33 1.23
CA ARG A 281 17.62 3.78 -0.17
C ARG A 281 16.46 3.19 -0.95
N ALA A 282 16.29 1.87 -0.89
CA ALA A 282 15.21 1.18 -1.59
C ALA A 282 13.83 1.73 -1.20
N CYS A 283 13.55 1.86 0.09
CA CYS A 283 12.27 2.35 0.59
C CYS A 283 12.03 3.82 0.19
N ALA A 284 13.04 4.67 0.35
CA ALA A 284 12.90 6.10 0.05
C ALA A 284 12.60 6.35 -1.44
N PHE A 285 13.32 5.68 -2.35
CA PHE A 285 13.06 5.83 -3.78
C PHE A 285 11.74 5.21 -4.22
N LEU A 286 11.34 4.06 -3.66
CA LEU A 286 10.03 3.47 -3.95
C LEU A 286 8.89 4.37 -3.48
N ILE A 287 9.02 4.97 -2.29
CA ILE A 287 8.02 5.92 -1.77
C ILE A 287 8.00 7.19 -2.62
N ALA A 288 9.17 7.73 -2.99
CA ALA A 288 9.25 8.90 -3.87
C ALA A 288 8.60 8.66 -5.23
N ASP A 289 8.70 7.42 -5.76
CA ASP A 289 8.05 6.99 -7.00
C ASP A 289 6.58 6.53 -6.79
N GLY A 290 5.98 6.81 -5.62
CA GLY A 290 4.54 6.66 -5.34
C GLY A 290 4.11 5.27 -4.86
N VAL A 291 5.04 4.37 -4.51
CA VAL A 291 4.71 3.09 -3.86
C VAL A 291 4.49 3.32 -2.37
N LEU A 292 3.35 2.90 -1.84
CA LEU A 292 3.07 2.94 -0.40
C LEU A 292 2.95 1.52 0.17
N PRO A 293 3.30 1.30 1.46
CA PRO A 293 3.22 -0.01 2.07
C PRO A 293 1.80 -0.57 2.03
N SER A 294 1.62 -1.78 1.50
CA SER A 294 0.33 -2.47 1.42
C SER A 294 0.49 -3.97 1.68
N ASN A 295 -0.61 -4.72 1.61
CA ASN A 295 -0.60 -6.19 1.80
C ASN A 295 -0.43 -6.95 0.48
N GLU A 296 -0.43 -6.27 -0.66
CA GLU A 296 -0.41 -6.88 -1.98
C GLU A 296 0.52 -6.12 -2.94
N GLY A 297 0.94 -6.78 -4.01
CA GLY A 297 1.68 -6.19 -5.12
C GLY A 297 2.97 -5.48 -4.70
N ARG A 298 3.26 -4.35 -5.34
CA ARG A 298 4.48 -3.55 -5.09
C ARG A 298 4.58 -3.04 -3.65
N GLY A 299 3.45 -2.66 -3.07
CA GLY A 299 3.42 -2.17 -1.69
C GLY A 299 3.73 -3.26 -0.66
N TYR A 300 3.42 -4.52 -0.94
CA TYR A 300 3.84 -5.65 -0.12
C TYR A 300 5.36 -5.82 -0.14
N VAL A 301 5.98 -5.75 -1.32
CA VAL A 301 7.44 -5.84 -1.44
C VAL A 301 8.12 -4.68 -0.71
N LEU A 302 7.63 -3.45 -0.87
CA LEU A 302 8.12 -2.31 -0.11
C LEU A 302 8.01 -2.55 1.40
N ARG A 303 6.85 -2.99 1.88
CA ARG A 303 6.63 -3.29 3.31
C ARG A 303 7.57 -4.38 3.83
N ARG A 304 7.86 -5.40 3.02
CA ARG A 304 8.82 -6.46 3.34
C ARG A 304 10.23 -5.90 3.53
N ILE A 305 10.70 -5.04 2.62
CA ILE A 305 11.99 -4.36 2.72
C ILE A 305 12.05 -3.48 3.98
N MET A 306 11.02 -2.66 4.20
CA MET A 306 10.92 -1.80 5.39
C MET A 306 11.02 -2.62 6.68
N ARG A 307 10.21 -3.67 6.81
CA ARG A 307 10.15 -4.49 8.03
C ARG A 307 11.44 -5.25 8.29
N ARG A 308 12.16 -5.65 7.25
CA ARG A 308 13.48 -6.27 7.40
C ARG A 308 14.47 -5.30 8.04
N ALA A 309 14.55 -4.06 7.55
CA ALA A 309 15.39 -3.03 8.16
C ALA A 309 14.96 -2.67 9.59
N MET A 310 13.66 -2.53 9.82
CA MET A 310 13.08 -2.22 11.14
C MET A 310 13.37 -3.32 12.17
N ARG A 311 13.37 -4.61 11.73
CA ARG A 311 13.81 -5.72 12.60
C ARG A 311 15.27 -5.59 12.99
N HIS A 312 16.15 -5.24 12.04
CA HIS A 312 17.57 -5.01 12.34
C HIS A 312 17.76 -3.83 13.29
N ALA A 313 16.96 -2.77 13.17
CA ALA A 313 16.93 -1.66 14.12
C ALA A 313 16.51 -2.13 15.53
N TYR A 314 15.45 -2.94 15.61
CA TYR A 314 14.97 -3.51 16.86
C TYR A 314 16.03 -4.40 17.55
N MET A 315 16.75 -5.23 16.79
CA MET A 315 17.82 -6.08 17.31
C MET A 315 19.02 -5.29 17.87
N MET A 316 19.23 -4.06 17.40
CA MET A 316 20.23 -3.13 17.97
C MET A 316 19.72 -2.42 19.23
N GLY A 317 18.50 -2.72 19.71
CA GLY A 317 17.92 -2.18 20.94
C GLY A 317 17.31 -0.79 20.80
N THR A 318 16.94 -0.37 19.57
CA THR A 318 16.32 0.95 19.36
C THR A 318 14.91 0.97 19.97
N GLN A 319 14.64 2.00 20.79
CA GLN A 319 13.33 2.23 21.42
C GLN A 319 12.42 3.17 20.61
N GLN A 320 12.99 3.87 19.64
CA GLN A 320 12.30 4.85 18.80
C GLN A 320 12.53 4.50 17.32
N PRO A 321 11.63 4.90 16.43
CA PRO A 321 11.80 4.73 14.99
C PRO A 321 13.17 5.27 14.54
N LEU A 322 13.91 4.46 13.79
CA LEU A 322 15.27 4.77 13.34
C LEU A 322 15.30 5.24 11.89
N MET A 323 14.63 4.52 10.98
CA MET A 323 14.76 4.76 9.55
C MET A 323 14.33 6.17 9.13
N CYS A 324 13.24 6.68 9.71
CA CYS A 324 12.77 8.04 9.45
C CYS A 324 13.82 9.12 9.82
N ARG A 325 14.64 8.88 10.85
CA ARG A 325 15.69 9.80 11.30
C ARG A 325 16.90 9.84 10.36
N LEU A 326 17.07 8.82 9.52
CA LEU A 326 18.17 8.71 8.56
C LEU A 326 17.84 9.35 7.20
N VAL A 327 16.57 9.65 6.91
CA VAL A 327 16.12 10.23 5.65
C VAL A 327 16.86 11.53 5.29
N PRO A 328 17.08 12.50 6.20
CA PRO A 328 17.83 13.72 5.88
C PRO A 328 19.26 13.43 5.42
N THR A 329 19.90 12.39 5.94
CA THR A 329 21.25 11.99 5.52
C THR A 329 21.22 11.43 4.11
N LEU A 330 20.25 10.58 3.77
CA LEU A 330 20.07 10.07 2.41
C LEU A 330 19.79 11.21 1.41
N THR A 331 18.92 12.15 1.76
CA THR A 331 18.62 13.31 0.91
C THR A 331 19.86 14.16 0.64
N ARG A 332 20.73 14.37 1.65
CA ARG A 332 22.01 15.08 1.46
C ARG A 332 22.95 14.34 0.50
N GLN A 333 23.00 13.00 0.56
CA GLN A 333 23.94 12.21 -0.24
C GLN A 333 23.47 12.06 -1.69
N MET A 334 22.17 11.89 -1.93
CA MET A 334 21.66 11.52 -3.26
C MET A 334 20.69 12.56 -3.85
N GLY A 335 20.19 13.52 -3.08
CA GLY A 335 19.20 14.49 -3.52
C GLY A 335 19.64 15.43 -4.63
N ALA A 336 20.95 15.68 -4.80
CA ALA A 336 21.47 16.47 -5.91
C ALA A 336 21.31 15.73 -7.25
N ALA A 337 21.50 14.41 -7.26
CA ALA A 337 21.32 13.58 -8.45
C ALA A 337 19.84 13.21 -8.67
N TYR A 338 19.07 13.11 -7.59
CA TYR A 338 17.66 12.68 -7.59
C TYR A 338 16.79 13.66 -6.80
N PRO A 339 16.38 14.79 -7.41
CA PRO A 339 15.60 15.83 -6.73
C PRO A 339 14.26 15.37 -6.16
N GLU A 340 13.74 14.24 -6.64
CA GLU A 340 12.53 13.62 -6.12
C GLU A 340 12.64 13.22 -4.65
N LEU A 341 13.82 12.86 -4.16
CA LEU A 341 14.05 12.59 -2.74
C LEU A 341 13.77 13.82 -1.88
N GLY A 342 14.28 14.97 -2.27
CA GLY A 342 14.04 16.23 -1.54
C GLY A 342 12.57 16.63 -1.58
N ARG A 343 11.89 16.47 -2.73
CA ARG A 343 10.45 16.76 -2.85
C ARG A 343 9.58 15.84 -2.01
N ALA A 344 10.00 14.57 -1.86
CA ALA A 344 9.24 13.55 -1.13
C ALA A 344 9.73 13.33 0.30
N GLU A 345 10.72 14.09 0.80
CA GLU A 345 11.36 13.86 2.10
C GLU A 345 10.35 13.77 3.26
N GLY A 346 9.38 14.67 3.30
CA GLY A 346 8.31 14.65 4.31
C GLY A 346 7.45 13.39 4.25
N LEU A 347 7.05 12.96 3.03
CA LEU A 347 6.29 11.75 2.83
C LEU A 347 7.08 10.50 3.22
N ILE A 348 8.35 10.43 2.81
CA ILE A 348 9.24 9.31 3.12
C ILE A 348 9.38 9.18 4.64
N THR A 349 9.70 10.29 5.32
CA THR A 349 9.87 10.34 6.77
C THR A 349 8.62 9.87 7.49
N GLU A 350 7.45 10.43 7.16
CA GLU A 350 6.17 10.08 7.80
C GLU A 350 5.76 8.62 7.53
N THR A 351 5.95 8.13 6.29
CA THR A 351 5.61 6.75 5.94
C THR A 351 6.47 5.75 6.70
N LEU A 352 7.78 6.00 6.80
CA LEU A 352 8.71 5.17 7.55
C LEU A 352 8.38 5.19 9.05
N GLU A 353 8.16 6.37 9.65
CA GLU A 353 7.83 6.52 11.07
C GLU A 353 6.54 5.75 11.45
N LEU A 354 5.49 5.91 10.64
CA LEU A 354 4.21 5.24 10.87
C LEU A 354 4.31 3.71 10.77
N GLU A 355 4.99 3.19 9.74
CA GLU A 355 5.13 1.74 9.58
C GLU A 355 6.06 1.16 10.65
N GLU A 356 7.13 1.87 11.01
CA GLU A 356 8.07 1.44 12.05
C GLU A 356 7.41 1.40 13.44
N THR A 357 6.65 2.44 13.79
CA THR A 357 5.89 2.49 15.04
C THR A 357 4.87 1.35 15.15
N ARG A 358 4.14 1.10 14.04
CA ARG A 358 3.19 -0.03 13.98
C ARG A 358 3.89 -1.37 14.09
N PHE A 359 5.04 -1.49 13.44
CA PHE A 359 5.77 -2.75 13.37
C PHE A 359 6.49 -3.07 14.69
N GLN A 360 7.00 -2.09 15.42
CA GLN A 360 7.56 -2.29 16.77
C GLN A 360 6.54 -2.94 17.71
N ASN A 361 5.31 -2.41 17.75
CA ASN A 361 4.22 -2.98 18.55
C ASN A 361 3.84 -4.42 18.13
N LEU A 362 4.08 -4.76 16.88
CA LEU A 362 3.82 -6.10 16.33
C LEU A 362 4.97 -7.05 16.58
N LEU A 363 6.23 -6.56 16.49
CA LEU A 363 7.43 -7.33 16.79
C LEU A 363 7.43 -7.83 18.22
N ASP A 364 7.12 -6.99 19.20
CA ASP A 364 7.05 -7.39 20.61
C ASP A 364 6.11 -8.58 20.82
N ARG A 365 4.93 -8.53 20.21
CA ARG A 365 3.94 -9.62 20.29
C ARG A 365 4.38 -10.86 19.48
N GLY A 366 4.85 -10.65 18.26
CA GLY A 366 5.24 -11.72 17.34
C GLY A 366 6.44 -12.51 17.84
N LEU A 367 7.48 -11.84 18.32
CA LEU A 367 8.66 -12.47 18.88
C LEU A 367 8.37 -13.21 20.20
N HIS A 368 7.49 -12.65 21.04
CA HIS A 368 7.05 -13.34 22.26
C HIS A 368 6.32 -14.65 21.94
N LEU A 369 5.37 -14.61 20.99
CA LEU A 369 4.65 -15.80 20.54
C LEU A 369 5.59 -16.81 19.84
N LEU A 370 6.53 -16.33 19.02
CA LEU A 370 7.53 -17.20 18.40
C LEU A 370 8.41 -17.88 19.45
N ALA A 371 8.83 -17.17 20.49
CA ALA A 371 9.58 -17.72 21.60
C ALA A 371 8.79 -18.78 22.38
N GLU A 372 7.49 -18.53 22.65
CA GLU A 372 6.62 -19.51 23.32
C GLU A 372 6.45 -20.81 22.49
N GLU A 373 6.23 -20.67 21.18
CA GLU A 373 6.06 -21.82 20.29
C GLU A 373 7.38 -22.57 20.09
N THR A 374 8.51 -21.88 19.97
CA THR A 374 9.83 -22.52 19.84
C THR A 374 10.28 -23.22 21.13
N ALA A 375 9.90 -22.71 22.31
CA ALA A 375 10.18 -23.36 23.60
C ALA A 375 9.49 -24.74 23.73
N ARG A 376 8.43 -24.98 23.00
CA ARG A 376 7.69 -26.26 22.96
C ARG A 376 8.30 -27.27 21.98
N LEU A 377 9.23 -26.84 21.13
CA LEU A 377 9.86 -27.69 20.11
C LEU A 377 11.15 -28.32 20.64
N GLY A 378 11.40 -29.56 20.26
CA GLY A 378 12.67 -30.25 20.52
C GLY A 378 13.87 -29.56 19.86
N SER A 379 15.09 -29.86 20.31
CA SER A 379 16.32 -29.31 19.74
C SER A 379 16.42 -29.64 18.26
N GLY A 380 16.63 -28.67 17.39
CA GLY A 380 16.75 -28.83 15.94
C GLY A 380 15.44 -29.09 15.18
N GLN A 381 14.29 -29.11 15.84
CA GLN A 381 13.00 -29.27 15.19
C GLN A 381 12.58 -27.96 14.49
N ALA A 382 12.11 -28.09 13.23
CA ALA A 382 11.58 -26.95 12.47
C ALA A 382 10.26 -26.43 13.07
N LEU A 383 10.02 -25.12 12.96
CA LEU A 383 8.74 -24.52 13.32
C LEU A 383 7.66 -25.03 12.33
N PRO A 384 6.52 -25.58 12.81
CA PRO A 384 5.46 -26.03 11.94
C PRO A 384 4.90 -24.91 11.04
N GLY A 385 4.66 -25.21 9.76
CA GLY A 385 4.16 -24.23 8.78
C GLY A 385 2.83 -23.61 9.17
N ALA A 386 1.92 -24.35 9.81
CA ALA A 386 0.66 -23.82 10.33
C ALA A 386 0.84 -22.77 11.44
N VAL A 387 1.91 -22.87 12.26
CA VAL A 387 2.25 -21.88 13.28
C VAL A 387 2.80 -20.61 12.61
N ALA A 388 3.71 -20.79 11.65
CA ALA A 388 4.24 -19.67 10.85
C ALA A 388 3.12 -18.95 10.09
N PHE A 389 2.16 -19.70 9.53
CA PHE A 389 0.98 -19.14 8.88
C PHE A 389 0.11 -18.35 9.85
N ARG A 390 -0.12 -18.82 11.06
CA ARG A 390 -0.87 -18.08 12.10
C ARG A 390 -0.17 -16.79 12.50
N LEU A 391 1.17 -16.80 12.62
CA LEU A 391 1.97 -15.58 12.86
C LEU A 391 1.80 -14.58 11.72
N TYR A 392 1.77 -15.06 10.47
CA TYR A 392 1.58 -14.23 9.28
C TYR A 392 0.15 -13.68 9.19
N ASP A 393 -0.86 -14.54 9.22
CA ASP A 393 -2.26 -14.20 8.96
C ASP A 393 -2.91 -13.36 10.08
N THR A 394 -2.68 -13.78 11.33
CA THR A 394 -3.33 -13.16 12.51
C THR A 394 -2.53 -11.98 13.04
N TYR A 395 -1.22 -12.07 13.02
CA TYR A 395 -0.35 -11.08 13.66
C TYR A 395 0.45 -10.25 12.64
N GLY A 396 0.34 -10.53 11.34
CA GLY A 396 1.04 -9.81 10.29
C GLY A 396 2.57 -9.96 10.34
N PHE A 397 3.07 -11.04 10.94
CA PHE A 397 4.50 -11.33 11.09
C PHE A 397 4.97 -12.18 9.89
N PRO A 398 5.66 -11.59 8.89
CA PRO A 398 5.99 -12.28 7.65
C PRO A 398 6.85 -13.52 7.87
N ILE A 399 6.72 -14.52 6.95
CA ILE A 399 7.45 -15.78 7.05
C ILE A 399 8.98 -15.60 6.99
N ASP A 400 9.46 -14.67 6.17
CA ASP A 400 10.88 -14.36 6.05
C ASP A 400 11.45 -13.79 7.37
N LEU A 401 10.69 -12.96 8.08
CA LEU A 401 11.08 -12.52 9.43
C LEU A 401 11.08 -13.67 10.43
N THR A 402 10.13 -14.60 10.31
CA THR A 402 10.10 -15.81 11.13
C THR A 402 11.34 -16.70 10.84
N GLN A 403 11.68 -16.87 9.55
CA GLN A 403 12.87 -17.60 9.13
C GLN A 403 14.16 -16.96 9.65
N ASP A 404 14.30 -15.65 9.51
CA ASP A 404 15.47 -14.91 10.00
C ASP A 404 15.62 -14.99 11.51
N ALA A 405 14.51 -14.82 12.26
CA ALA A 405 14.53 -14.93 13.71
C ALA A 405 14.92 -16.35 14.19
N LEU A 406 14.52 -17.38 13.46
CA LEU A 406 14.84 -18.77 13.78
C LEU A 406 16.25 -19.19 13.34
N ARG A 407 16.77 -18.60 12.24
CA ARG A 407 18.14 -18.86 11.76
C ARG A 407 19.17 -18.49 12.82
N GLU A 408 18.97 -17.38 13.53
CA GLU A 408 19.83 -16.97 14.64
C GLU A 408 19.83 -17.99 15.80
N GLN A 409 18.75 -18.76 15.94
CA GLN A 409 18.63 -19.83 16.93
C GLN A 409 19.04 -21.21 16.38
N GLY A 410 19.59 -21.27 15.15
CA GLY A 410 19.95 -22.52 14.49
C GLY A 410 18.74 -23.39 14.12
N ARG A 411 17.57 -22.78 13.91
CA ARG A 411 16.30 -23.47 13.59
C ARG A 411 15.80 -23.11 12.19
N SER A 412 14.90 -23.93 11.65
CA SER A 412 14.24 -23.72 10.36
C SER A 412 12.72 -23.63 10.51
N VAL A 413 12.04 -23.26 9.41
CA VAL A 413 10.56 -23.24 9.28
C VAL A 413 10.15 -24.29 8.26
N ASP A 414 9.04 -24.95 8.48
CA ASP A 414 8.34 -25.77 7.48
C ASP A 414 7.62 -24.86 6.47
N VAL A 415 8.36 -24.46 5.43
CA VAL A 415 7.86 -23.58 4.36
C VAL A 415 6.76 -24.25 3.55
N ALA A 416 6.89 -25.56 3.29
CA ALA A 416 5.88 -26.30 2.53
C ALA A 416 4.53 -26.34 3.25
N GLY A 417 4.54 -26.52 4.58
CA GLY A 417 3.33 -26.45 5.39
C GLY A 417 2.75 -25.04 5.48
N PHE A 418 3.58 -23.99 5.43
CA PHE A 418 3.14 -22.62 5.35
C PHE A 418 2.44 -22.34 4.01
N ASP A 419 3.04 -22.74 2.88
CA ASP A 419 2.50 -22.54 1.55
C ASP A 419 1.18 -23.29 1.37
N ALA A 420 1.05 -24.49 1.90
CA ALA A 420 -0.20 -25.24 1.90
C ALA A 420 -1.32 -24.49 2.67
N ALA A 421 -1.02 -23.93 3.82
CA ALA A 421 -1.98 -23.13 4.60
C ALA A 421 -2.39 -21.83 3.88
N MET A 422 -1.45 -21.18 3.19
CA MET A 422 -1.69 -20.02 2.34
C MET A 422 -2.62 -20.34 1.17
N GLU A 423 -2.40 -21.47 0.49
CA GLU A 423 -3.23 -21.87 -0.65
C GLU A 423 -4.66 -22.24 -0.19
N GLU A 424 -4.79 -22.88 0.95
CA GLU A 424 -6.10 -23.18 1.54
C GLU A 424 -6.88 -21.88 1.86
N GLN A 425 -6.21 -20.86 2.39
CA GLN A 425 -6.81 -19.54 2.63
C GLN A 425 -7.25 -18.88 1.31
N ARG A 426 -6.37 -18.89 0.29
CA ARG A 426 -6.67 -18.36 -1.05
C ARG A 426 -7.84 -19.10 -1.70
N ALA A 427 -7.92 -20.41 -1.54
CA ALA A 427 -9.03 -21.21 -2.05
C ALA A 427 -10.34 -20.86 -1.37
N ARG A 428 -10.32 -20.64 -0.04
CA ARG A 428 -11.51 -20.17 0.72
C ARG A 428 -11.93 -18.77 0.28
N ALA A 429 -11.00 -17.86 0.06
CA ALA A 429 -11.27 -16.50 -0.44
C ALA A 429 -11.84 -16.54 -1.87
N ARG A 430 -11.28 -17.38 -2.77
CA ARG A 430 -11.81 -17.59 -4.14
C ARG A 430 -13.21 -18.20 -4.14
N ALA A 431 -13.49 -19.15 -3.24
CA ALA A 431 -14.82 -19.76 -3.12
C ALA A 431 -15.89 -18.79 -2.59
N ALA A 432 -15.47 -17.77 -1.83
CA ALA A 432 -16.35 -16.70 -1.35
C ALA A 432 -16.56 -15.59 -2.40
N TRP A 433 -15.76 -15.56 -3.49
CA TRP A 433 -15.85 -14.61 -4.58
C TRP A 433 -16.61 -15.24 -5.75
N ALA A 434 -17.90 -14.89 -5.90
CA ALA A 434 -18.71 -15.29 -7.06
C ALA A 434 -18.24 -14.48 -8.28
N GLY A 435 -17.37 -15.08 -9.10
CA GLY A 435 -16.81 -14.44 -10.29
C GLY A 435 -17.87 -14.07 -11.31
N SER A 436 -17.81 -12.85 -11.82
CA SER A 436 -18.57 -12.39 -12.98
C SER A 436 -18.03 -13.05 -14.27
N GLY A 437 -18.95 -13.57 -15.09
CA GLY A 437 -18.64 -14.31 -16.32
C GLY A 437 -18.18 -13.40 -17.49
N GLU A 438 -17.12 -12.66 -17.37
CA GLU A 438 -16.66 -11.64 -18.34
C GLU A 438 -15.98 -12.18 -19.61
N ALA A 439 -15.40 -13.38 -19.59
CA ALA A 439 -14.55 -13.84 -20.68
C ALA A 439 -15.28 -14.18 -22.01
N ALA A 440 -16.55 -14.56 -21.96
CA ALA A 440 -17.32 -14.91 -23.18
C ALA A 440 -17.94 -13.68 -23.88
N THR A 441 -18.09 -12.57 -23.17
CA THR A 441 -18.75 -11.36 -23.66
C THR A 441 -17.79 -10.47 -24.46
N GLU A 442 -16.48 -10.58 -24.24
CA GLU A 442 -15.49 -9.75 -24.93
C GLU A 442 -15.35 -10.09 -26.42
N GLN A 443 -15.48 -11.35 -26.82
CA GLN A 443 -15.32 -11.78 -28.20
C GLN A 443 -16.40 -11.18 -29.14
N VAL A 444 -17.65 -11.06 -28.67
CA VAL A 444 -18.76 -10.45 -29.44
C VAL A 444 -18.42 -8.98 -29.79
N TRP A 445 -17.86 -8.23 -28.88
CA TRP A 445 -17.53 -6.82 -29.10
C TRP A 445 -16.39 -6.64 -30.11
N PHE A 446 -15.40 -7.57 -30.14
CA PHE A 446 -14.35 -7.55 -31.15
C PHE A 446 -14.91 -7.74 -32.59
N GLU A 447 -15.80 -8.70 -32.76
CA GLU A 447 -16.44 -8.96 -34.06
C GLU A 447 -17.32 -7.77 -34.51
N LEU A 448 -18.10 -7.22 -33.58
CA LEU A 448 -18.95 -6.06 -33.84
C LEU A 448 -18.13 -4.82 -34.19
N ARG A 449 -17.02 -4.60 -33.49
CA ARG A 449 -16.11 -3.49 -33.74
C ARG A 449 -15.48 -3.55 -35.14
N GLN A 450 -15.15 -4.73 -35.64
CA GLN A 450 -14.65 -4.91 -36.99
C GLN A 450 -15.72 -4.55 -38.08
N GLY A 451 -16.98 -4.81 -37.80
CA GLY A 451 -18.08 -4.52 -38.72
C GLY A 451 -18.63 -3.09 -38.61
N ALA A 452 -18.83 -2.61 -37.42
CA ALA A 452 -19.46 -1.32 -37.12
C ALA A 452 -18.48 -0.13 -37.10
N GLY A 453 -17.17 -0.38 -36.95
CA GLY A 453 -16.17 0.68 -36.74
C GLY A 453 -16.12 1.23 -35.33
N ALA A 454 -15.36 2.31 -35.12
CA ALA A 454 -15.35 3.07 -33.85
C ALA A 454 -16.62 3.93 -33.76
N THR A 455 -17.05 4.21 -32.53
CA THR A 455 -18.16 5.15 -32.28
C THR A 455 -17.61 6.56 -32.10
N ASP A 456 -18.12 7.54 -32.86
CA ASP A 456 -17.77 8.95 -32.68
C ASP A 456 -18.50 9.52 -31.45
N PHE A 457 -17.73 10.05 -30.49
CA PHE A 457 -18.29 10.63 -29.26
C PHE A 457 -18.51 12.13 -29.39
N LEU A 458 -19.78 12.56 -29.39
CA LEU A 458 -20.21 13.94 -29.51
C LEU A 458 -20.56 14.61 -28.16
N GLY A 459 -20.56 13.83 -27.07
CA GLY A 459 -21.10 14.24 -25.77
C GLY A 459 -20.31 15.30 -25.01
N TYR A 460 -19.19 15.80 -25.56
CA TYR A 460 -18.52 16.96 -25.01
C TYR A 460 -19.26 18.26 -25.33
N GLU A 461 -19.91 18.32 -26.49
CA GLU A 461 -20.53 19.52 -27.03
C GLU A 461 -22.07 19.46 -26.99
N THR A 462 -22.64 18.28 -27.23
CA THR A 462 -24.08 18.08 -27.32
C THR A 462 -24.58 16.94 -26.42
N GLU A 463 -25.84 17.02 -26.02
CA GLU A 463 -26.56 15.96 -25.28
C GLU A 463 -27.64 15.28 -26.14
N THR A 464 -27.82 15.78 -27.36
CA THR A 464 -28.75 15.18 -28.35
C THR A 464 -28.04 15.09 -29.69
N ALA A 465 -28.12 13.93 -30.33
CA ALA A 465 -27.54 13.70 -31.65
C ALA A 465 -28.39 12.76 -32.49
N GLU A 466 -28.44 13.00 -33.81
CA GLU A 466 -28.89 12.02 -34.79
C GLU A 466 -27.81 10.94 -34.96
N ALA A 467 -28.21 9.70 -35.07
CA ALA A 467 -27.30 8.57 -35.18
C ALA A 467 -27.94 7.44 -35.98
N GLN A 468 -27.17 6.41 -36.26
CA GLN A 468 -27.67 5.18 -36.90
C GLN A 468 -27.33 3.99 -36.01
N ILE A 469 -28.24 3.04 -35.86
CA ILE A 469 -27.98 1.78 -35.16
C ILE A 469 -27.00 0.95 -35.99
N ALA A 470 -25.76 0.83 -35.51
CA ALA A 470 -24.71 0.08 -36.19
C ALA A 470 -24.71 -1.42 -35.80
N ALA A 471 -25.14 -1.74 -34.57
CA ALA A 471 -25.26 -3.13 -34.12
C ALA A 471 -26.25 -3.26 -32.97
N LEU A 472 -26.86 -4.44 -32.85
CA LEU A 472 -27.76 -4.84 -31.78
C LEU A 472 -27.33 -6.21 -31.22
N VAL A 473 -27.38 -6.34 -29.90
CA VAL A 473 -27.08 -7.57 -29.16
C VAL A 473 -28.21 -7.83 -28.18
N VAL A 474 -28.80 -9.03 -28.24
CA VAL A 474 -29.85 -9.49 -27.33
C VAL A 474 -29.37 -10.82 -26.72
N ASN A 475 -29.43 -10.96 -25.40
CA ASN A 475 -28.97 -12.16 -24.68
C ASN A 475 -27.54 -12.59 -25.08
N GLY A 476 -26.65 -11.63 -25.30
CA GLY A 476 -25.22 -11.87 -25.62
C GLY A 476 -24.97 -12.29 -27.07
N SER A 477 -25.97 -12.29 -27.95
CA SER A 477 -25.85 -12.65 -29.38
C SER A 477 -26.19 -11.47 -30.27
N PRO A 478 -25.44 -11.22 -31.36
CA PRO A 478 -25.77 -10.22 -32.36
C PRO A 478 -27.08 -10.55 -33.05
N VAL A 479 -27.94 -9.56 -33.24
CA VAL A 479 -29.24 -9.68 -33.92
C VAL A 479 -29.43 -8.53 -34.90
N LEU A 480 -30.28 -8.70 -35.92
CA LEU A 480 -30.63 -7.64 -36.85
C LEU A 480 -31.81 -6.79 -36.33
N THR A 481 -32.66 -7.35 -35.50
CA THR A 481 -33.82 -6.66 -34.93
C THR A 481 -34.05 -7.00 -33.47
N ALA A 482 -34.65 -6.06 -32.71
CA ALA A 482 -35.04 -6.24 -31.33
C ALA A 482 -36.45 -5.69 -31.10
N ALA A 483 -37.37 -6.58 -30.69
CA ALA A 483 -38.79 -6.25 -30.51
C ALA A 483 -39.02 -5.52 -29.16
N GLN A 484 -40.19 -4.88 -29.04
CA GLN A 484 -40.70 -4.30 -27.81
C GLN A 484 -40.58 -5.27 -26.61
N GLY A 485 -40.08 -4.78 -25.48
CA GLY A 485 -39.86 -5.53 -24.25
C GLY A 485 -38.52 -6.22 -24.15
N SER A 486 -37.69 -6.25 -25.20
CA SER A 486 -36.34 -6.82 -25.20
C SER A 486 -35.36 -5.94 -24.42
N ASP A 487 -34.51 -6.56 -23.60
CA ASP A 487 -33.31 -5.95 -23.11
C ASP A 487 -32.25 -6.03 -24.21
N VAL A 488 -31.64 -4.89 -24.53
CA VAL A 488 -30.77 -4.75 -25.69
C VAL A 488 -29.50 -4.01 -25.33
N ALA A 489 -28.39 -4.45 -25.90
CA ALA A 489 -27.16 -3.69 -25.96
C ALA A 489 -26.97 -3.23 -27.42
N LEU A 490 -26.83 -1.93 -27.64
CA LEU A 490 -26.74 -1.37 -28.99
C LEU A 490 -25.52 -0.49 -29.16
N VAL A 491 -24.99 -0.49 -30.36
CA VAL A 491 -23.87 0.36 -30.79
C VAL A 491 -24.41 1.33 -31.85
N LEU A 492 -24.08 2.59 -31.68
CA LEU A 492 -24.37 3.65 -32.67
C LEU A 492 -23.08 4.05 -33.39
N ASN A 493 -23.22 4.55 -34.65
CA ASN A 493 -22.10 5.12 -35.40
C ASN A 493 -21.48 6.36 -34.70
N GLN A 494 -22.34 7.17 -34.04
CA GLN A 494 -21.98 8.32 -33.22
C GLN A 494 -22.94 8.47 -32.07
N THR A 495 -22.47 9.06 -30.94
CA THR A 495 -23.30 9.14 -29.73
C THR A 495 -22.99 10.36 -28.87
N PRO A 496 -24.01 10.98 -28.25
CA PRO A 496 -23.81 11.98 -27.18
C PRO A 496 -23.62 11.32 -25.79
N PHE A 497 -23.85 10.00 -25.65
CA PHE A 497 -23.78 9.29 -24.38
C PHE A 497 -22.35 8.98 -23.99
N TYR A 498 -21.94 9.41 -22.81
CA TYR A 498 -20.63 9.08 -22.23
C TYR A 498 -20.62 7.62 -21.78
N GLY A 499 -19.67 6.85 -22.26
CA GLY A 499 -19.43 5.49 -21.79
C GLY A 499 -18.58 5.48 -20.52
N GLU A 500 -18.96 4.67 -19.54
CA GLU A 500 -18.25 4.57 -18.24
C GLU A 500 -16.76 4.42 -18.44
N SER A 501 -16.00 5.37 -17.90
CA SER A 501 -14.55 5.42 -18.00
C SER A 501 -13.97 6.41 -16.99
N GLY A 502 -12.71 6.19 -16.53
CA GLY A 502 -12.00 7.14 -15.68
C GLY A 502 -12.69 7.49 -14.36
N GLY A 503 -13.59 6.62 -13.88
CA GLY A 503 -14.36 6.83 -12.65
C GLY A 503 -15.65 7.64 -12.84
N GLN A 504 -15.96 8.12 -14.06
CA GLN A 504 -17.25 8.72 -14.36
C GLN A 504 -18.22 7.63 -14.83
N LEU A 505 -19.41 7.54 -14.22
CA LEU A 505 -20.47 6.61 -14.63
C LEU A 505 -20.96 6.92 -16.04
N GLY A 506 -21.38 5.86 -16.73
CA GLY A 506 -22.04 5.93 -18.03
C GLY A 506 -23.35 6.69 -17.99
N ASP A 507 -23.73 7.30 -19.10
CA ASP A 507 -24.97 8.05 -19.20
C ASP A 507 -26.18 7.16 -19.39
N THR A 508 -27.32 7.71 -19.00
CA THR A 508 -28.66 7.20 -19.27
C THR A 508 -29.44 8.18 -20.14
N GLY A 509 -30.52 7.74 -20.71
CA GLY A 509 -31.37 8.58 -21.53
C GLY A 509 -32.33 7.80 -22.42
N THR A 510 -32.68 8.37 -23.57
CA THR A 510 -33.64 7.78 -24.48
C THR A 510 -33.13 7.80 -25.93
N ILE A 511 -33.38 6.72 -26.66
CA ILE A 511 -33.15 6.69 -28.10
C ILE A 511 -34.52 6.52 -28.76
N THR A 512 -34.81 7.40 -29.70
CA THR A 512 -36.08 7.40 -30.49
C THR A 512 -35.77 7.21 -31.96
N GLY A 513 -36.66 6.53 -32.67
CA GLY A 513 -36.49 6.21 -34.10
C GLY A 513 -37.78 6.10 -34.89
N PRO A 514 -37.71 5.59 -36.11
CA PRO A 514 -38.88 5.43 -36.98
C PRO A 514 -39.92 4.48 -36.34
N ASP A 515 -41.14 4.53 -36.86
CA ASP A 515 -42.25 3.68 -36.48
C ASP A 515 -42.61 3.70 -34.98
N GLY A 516 -42.29 4.79 -34.29
CA GLY A 516 -42.55 4.97 -32.86
C GLY A 516 -41.54 4.21 -31.97
N LEU A 517 -40.38 3.82 -32.51
CA LEU A 517 -39.30 3.22 -31.73
C LEU A 517 -38.91 4.10 -30.54
N ARG A 518 -38.87 3.53 -29.37
CA ARG A 518 -38.37 4.17 -28.16
C ARG A 518 -37.63 3.14 -27.31
N ILE A 519 -36.35 3.44 -27.01
CA ILE A 519 -35.46 2.62 -26.20
C ILE A 519 -35.05 3.47 -24.98
N ALA A 520 -35.29 2.96 -23.78
CA ALA A 520 -34.73 3.57 -22.57
C ALA A 520 -33.32 3.03 -22.31
N ILE A 521 -32.35 3.89 -22.24
CA ILE A 521 -30.96 3.54 -21.93
C ILE A 521 -30.72 3.69 -20.42
N SER A 522 -30.36 2.59 -19.80
CA SER A 522 -30.09 2.50 -18.36
C SER A 522 -28.61 2.64 -18.00
N ASP A 523 -27.71 2.41 -18.96
CA ASP A 523 -26.26 2.53 -18.80
C ASP A 523 -25.57 2.63 -20.16
N THR A 524 -24.37 3.22 -20.18
CA THR A 524 -23.51 3.28 -21.35
C THR A 524 -22.10 2.87 -20.97
N GLN A 525 -21.56 1.85 -21.62
CA GLN A 525 -20.24 1.30 -21.35
C GLN A 525 -19.27 1.57 -22.50
N LYS A 526 -18.02 1.76 -22.19
CA LYS A 526 -16.94 1.89 -23.17
C LYS A 526 -16.19 0.56 -23.25
N LYS A 527 -16.24 -0.09 -24.42
CA LYS A 527 -15.55 -1.34 -24.72
C LYS A 527 -14.45 -1.11 -25.75
N LEU A 528 -13.39 -1.90 -25.68
CA LEU A 528 -12.26 -1.88 -26.63
C LEU A 528 -11.63 -0.48 -26.85
N GLY A 529 -11.82 0.43 -25.92
CA GLY A 529 -11.24 1.78 -25.97
C GLY A 529 -12.07 2.81 -26.76
N ASP A 530 -12.81 2.42 -27.80
CA ASP A 530 -13.52 3.32 -28.72
C ASP A 530 -14.92 2.85 -29.16
N LEU A 531 -15.44 1.76 -28.59
CA LEU A 531 -16.78 1.25 -28.86
C LEU A 531 -17.72 1.62 -27.71
N PHE A 532 -18.75 2.43 -27.97
CA PHE A 532 -19.75 2.82 -26.99
C PHE A 532 -20.97 1.90 -27.08
N VAL A 533 -21.22 1.16 -26.00
CA VAL A 533 -22.32 0.17 -25.90
C VAL A 533 -23.37 0.74 -24.97
N HIS A 534 -24.57 0.98 -25.54
CA HIS A 534 -25.72 1.48 -24.82
C HIS A 534 -26.57 0.30 -24.34
N LEU A 535 -26.73 0.13 -23.04
CA LEU A 535 -27.52 -0.91 -22.41
C LEU A 535 -28.90 -0.35 -22.09
N GLY A 536 -29.96 -1.03 -22.56
CA GLY A 536 -31.32 -0.50 -22.35
C GLY A 536 -32.42 -1.50 -22.70
N ARG A 537 -33.63 -0.99 -22.72
CA ARG A 537 -34.85 -1.77 -23.04
C ARG A 537 -35.69 -1.10 -24.07
N VAL A 538 -36.17 -1.87 -25.06
CA VAL A 538 -37.09 -1.39 -26.08
C VAL A 538 -38.48 -1.22 -25.44
N LEU A 539 -38.91 0.04 -25.28
CA LEU A 539 -40.16 0.40 -24.63
C LEU A 539 -41.35 0.36 -25.62
N ALA A 540 -41.10 0.73 -26.87
CA ALA A 540 -42.09 0.75 -27.96
C ALA A 540 -41.41 0.55 -29.30
N GLY A 541 -42.12 0.00 -30.27
CA GLY A 541 -41.64 -0.25 -31.62
C GLY A 541 -40.71 -1.44 -31.74
N GLU A 542 -39.93 -1.51 -32.79
CA GLU A 542 -38.93 -2.52 -33.06
C GLU A 542 -37.66 -1.81 -33.50
N ALA A 543 -36.50 -2.12 -32.86
CA ALA A 543 -35.21 -1.59 -33.25
C ALA A 543 -34.59 -2.46 -34.35
N ARG A 544 -34.01 -1.87 -35.38
CA ARG A 544 -33.33 -2.57 -36.48
C ARG A 544 -31.95 -1.98 -36.75
N VAL A 545 -31.01 -2.83 -37.05
CA VAL A 545 -29.71 -2.40 -37.56
C VAL A 545 -29.90 -1.58 -38.84
N GLY A 546 -29.29 -0.40 -38.89
CA GLY A 546 -29.44 0.54 -39.99
C GLY A 546 -30.47 1.64 -39.73
N ASP A 547 -31.35 1.54 -38.73
CA ASP A 547 -32.34 2.56 -38.44
C ASP A 547 -31.69 3.90 -38.07
N PRO A 548 -32.16 5.02 -38.63
CA PRO A 548 -31.81 6.36 -38.17
C PRO A 548 -32.52 6.64 -36.82
N VAL A 549 -31.79 7.12 -35.85
CA VAL A 549 -32.32 7.39 -34.51
C VAL A 549 -31.85 8.74 -33.96
N VAL A 550 -32.58 9.25 -32.99
CA VAL A 550 -32.19 10.42 -32.21
C VAL A 550 -31.87 9.91 -30.81
N ALA A 551 -30.63 10.14 -30.39
CA ALA A 551 -30.09 9.77 -29.10
C ALA A 551 -30.08 11.00 -28.17
N GLU A 552 -30.80 10.95 -27.05
CA GLU A 552 -30.98 12.04 -26.09
C GLU A 552 -30.56 11.59 -24.68
N VAL A 553 -29.57 12.26 -24.12
CA VAL A 553 -29.03 11.99 -22.77
C VAL A 553 -29.94 12.57 -21.71
N ASP A 554 -30.06 11.90 -20.55
CA ASP A 554 -30.69 12.50 -19.37
C ASP A 554 -29.87 13.70 -18.89
N HIS A 555 -30.36 14.89 -19.24
CA HIS A 555 -29.71 16.16 -18.93
C HIS A 555 -29.50 16.40 -17.44
N ALA A 556 -30.51 16.09 -16.60
CA ALA A 556 -30.42 16.34 -15.17
C ALA A 556 -29.34 15.44 -14.52
N ARG A 557 -29.33 14.18 -14.91
CA ARG A 557 -28.32 13.23 -14.43
C ARG A 557 -26.90 13.60 -14.90
N ARG A 558 -26.74 13.93 -16.18
CA ARG A 558 -25.45 14.35 -16.77
C ARG A 558 -24.92 15.62 -16.09
N THR A 559 -25.77 16.60 -15.82
CA THR A 559 -25.41 17.84 -15.16
C THR A 559 -24.86 17.59 -13.76
N ASN A 560 -25.49 16.73 -12.97
CA ASN A 560 -25.01 16.34 -11.65
C ASN A 560 -23.65 15.59 -11.73
N ILE A 561 -23.49 14.68 -12.68
CA ILE A 561 -22.22 13.97 -12.89
C ILE A 561 -21.10 14.94 -13.27
N ARG A 562 -21.34 15.89 -14.19
CA ARG A 562 -20.38 16.94 -14.56
C ARG A 562 -19.94 17.78 -13.35
N ALA A 563 -20.90 18.14 -12.49
CA ALA A 563 -20.62 18.91 -11.28
C ALA A 563 -19.73 18.13 -10.30
N HIS A 564 -20.05 16.87 -10.05
CA HIS A 564 -19.25 15.98 -9.21
C HIS A 564 -17.87 15.72 -9.80
N HIS A 565 -17.76 15.48 -11.11
CA HIS A 565 -16.48 15.23 -11.76
C HIS A 565 -15.57 16.47 -11.75
N SER A 566 -16.12 17.64 -12.04
CA SER A 566 -15.34 18.89 -11.96
C SER A 566 -14.93 19.21 -10.53
N ALA A 567 -15.81 18.95 -9.54
CA ALA A 567 -15.48 19.10 -8.13
C ALA A 567 -14.36 18.16 -7.69
N THR A 568 -14.25 16.97 -8.28
CA THR A 568 -13.16 16.01 -7.98
C THR A 568 -11.80 16.60 -8.32
N HIS A 569 -11.64 17.32 -9.43
CA HIS A 569 -10.40 17.99 -9.80
C HIS A 569 -10.03 19.12 -8.85
N LEU A 570 -11.03 19.95 -8.46
CA LEU A 570 -10.80 20.99 -7.45
C LEU A 570 -10.46 20.38 -6.08
N LEU A 571 -11.11 19.28 -5.70
CA LEU A 571 -10.82 18.53 -4.47
C LEU A 571 -9.40 17.97 -4.49
N HIS A 572 -8.97 17.38 -5.61
CA HIS A 572 -7.63 16.80 -5.76
C HIS A 572 -6.54 17.86 -5.52
N GLU A 573 -6.62 19.00 -6.19
CA GLU A 573 -5.62 20.05 -6.03
C GLU A 573 -5.67 20.68 -4.62
N ALA A 574 -6.86 20.87 -4.01
CA ALA A 574 -6.99 21.35 -2.64
C ALA A 574 -6.32 20.40 -1.63
N LEU A 575 -6.52 19.09 -1.80
CA LEU A 575 -5.85 18.08 -0.98
C LEU A 575 -4.33 18.13 -1.17
N ARG A 576 -3.84 18.27 -2.40
CA ARG A 576 -2.41 18.39 -2.69
C ARG A 576 -1.79 19.62 -2.04
N GLN A 577 -2.48 20.75 -2.08
CA GLN A 577 -2.01 21.99 -1.45
C GLN A 577 -1.99 21.89 0.08
N ARG A 578 -2.95 21.19 0.66
CA ARG A 578 -3.06 21.08 2.13
C ARG A 578 -2.21 19.97 2.71
N LEU A 579 -2.18 18.80 2.06
CA LEU A 579 -1.57 17.59 2.59
C LEU A 579 -0.19 17.30 1.99
N GLY A 580 0.11 17.89 0.83
CA GLY A 580 1.39 17.72 0.13
C GLY A 580 1.25 17.09 -1.25
N LEU A 581 2.32 17.22 -2.05
CA LEU A 581 2.36 16.79 -3.45
C LEU A 581 2.30 15.26 -3.65
N HIS A 582 2.42 14.48 -2.59
CA HIS A 582 2.27 13.02 -2.60
C HIS A 582 0.84 12.55 -2.80
N VAL A 583 -0.14 13.43 -2.59
CA VAL A 583 -1.54 13.11 -2.80
C VAL A 583 -1.76 12.84 -4.29
N ALA A 584 -2.11 11.60 -4.61
CA ALA A 584 -2.39 11.12 -5.95
C ALA A 584 -3.65 10.27 -5.94
N GLN A 585 -4.42 10.32 -7.01
CA GLN A 585 -5.61 9.49 -7.18
C GLN A 585 -5.25 8.00 -7.15
N LYS A 586 -6.00 7.24 -6.36
CA LYS A 586 -5.95 5.77 -6.32
C LYS A 586 -7.26 5.13 -6.81
N GLY A 587 -8.32 5.92 -6.84
CA GLY A 587 -9.62 5.54 -7.37
C GLY A 587 -10.55 6.74 -7.38
N SER A 588 -11.54 6.73 -8.26
CA SER A 588 -12.56 7.76 -8.37
C SER A 588 -13.90 7.15 -8.74
N LEU A 589 -14.98 7.77 -8.29
CA LEU A 589 -16.33 7.51 -8.75
C LEU A 589 -17.07 8.84 -8.79
N ASN A 590 -17.56 9.23 -9.97
CA ASN A 590 -18.39 10.40 -10.17
C ASN A 590 -19.78 9.93 -10.61
N ALA A 591 -20.69 9.87 -9.65
CA ALA A 591 -22.08 9.47 -9.79
C ALA A 591 -23.00 10.71 -9.74
N PRO A 592 -24.27 10.62 -10.15
CA PRO A 592 -25.19 11.77 -10.09
C PRO A 592 -25.46 12.25 -8.65
N GLU A 593 -25.41 11.36 -7.65
CA GLU A 593 -25.75 11.66 -6.27
C GLU A 593 -24.55 12.06 -5.41
N ARG A 594 -23.33 11.64 -5.81
CA ARG A 594 -22.09 11.84 -5.04
C ARG A 594 -20.84 11.66 -5.87
N LEU A 595 -19.74 12.18 -5.36
CA LEU A 595 -18.40 11.75 -5.77
C LEU A 595 -17.73 10.94 -4.66
N ARG A 596 -16.86 10.03 -5.06
CA ARG A 596 -15.94 9.30 -4.18
C ARG A 596 -14.54 9.43 -4.73
N PHE A 597 -13.61 9.84 -3.90
CA PHE A 597 -12.24 10.07 -4.30
C PHE A 597 -11.29 9.39 -3.33
N ASP A 598 -10.56 8.39 -3.83
CA ASP A 598 -9.58 7.63 -3.07
C ASP A 598 -8.19 8.18 -3.38
N VAL A 599 -7.46 8.59 -2.35
CA VAL A 599 -6.16 9.27 -2.49
C VAL A 599 -5.07 8.61 -1.65
N SER A 600 -3.83 8.69 -2.13
CA SER A 600 -2.67 8.31 -1.35
C SER A 600 -2.45 9.30 -0.20
N HIS A 601 -2.64 8.85 1.03
CA HIS A 601 -2.29 9.59 2.24
C HIS A 601 -2.15 8.63 3.41
N PRO A 602 -1.06 8.71 4.20
CA PRO A 602 -0.71 7.68 5.18
C PRO A 602 -1.52 7.75 6.48
N LYS A 603 -2.11 8.88 6.81
CA LYS A 603 -2.84 9.13 8.07
C LYS A 603 -4.28 9.61 7.86
N PRO A 604 -5.15 9.57 8.89
CA PRO A 604 -6.46 10.20 8.84
C PRO A 604 -6.36 11.70 8.56
N ILE A 605 -7.23 12.22 7.70
CA ILE A 605 -7.33 13.66 7.43
C ILE A 605 -8.11 14.29 8.58
N THR A 606 -7.52 15.28 9.23
CA THR A 606 -8.13 15.92 10.40
C THR A 606 -9.34 16.76 10.02
N GLY A 607 -10.25 16.98 10.97
CA GLY A 607 -11.42 17.86 10.74
C GLY A 607 -11.06 19.28 10.33
N GLN A 608 -9.90 19.80 10.77
CA GLN A 608 -9.41 21.12 10.36
C GLN A 608 -8.91 21.12 8.90
N GLU A 609 -8.24 20.05 8.47
CA GLU A 609 -7.81 19.88 7.08
C GLU A 609 -9.00 19.71 6.14
N ILE A 610 -9.99 18.89 6.54
CA ILE A 610 -11.25 18.73 5.78
C ILE A 610 -11.96 20.10 5.64
N ALA A 611 -12.11 20.85 6.72
CA ALA A 611 -12.74 22.17 6.68
C ALA A 611 -11.99 23.15 5.77
N TRP A 612 -10.66 23.12 5.79
CA TRP A 612 -9.85 23.95 4.90
C TRP A 612 -10.03 23.55 3.43
N VAL A 613 -9.98 22.26 3.12
CA VAL A 613 -10.18 21.74 1.77
C VAL A 613 -11.57 22.10 1.24
N GLU A 614 -12.62 21.91 2.04
CA GLU A 614 -13.99 22.27 1.68
C GLU A 614 -14.14 23.77 1.41
N ALA A 615 -13.54 24.60 2.26
CA ALA A 615 -13.54 26.06 2.10
C ALA A 615 -12.82 26.50 0.81
N GLU A 616 -11.68 25.90 0.50
CA GLU A 616 -10.88 26.23 -0.68
C GLU A 616 -11.58 25.80 -1.98
N VAL A 617 -12.14 24.57 -2.04
CA VAL A 617 -12.93 24.13 -3.19
C VAL A 617 -14.10 25.07 -3.43
N ASN A 618 -14.86 25.42 -2.39
CA ASN A 618 -15.97 26.38 -2.51
C ASN A 618 -15.50 27.80 -2.90
N ALA A 619 -14.30 28.21 -2.50
CA ALA A 619 -13.74 29.48 -2.95
C ALA A 619 -13.47 29.46 -4.46
N ARG A 620 -12.93 28.37 -5.02
CA ARG A 620 -12.69 28.18 -6.46
C ARG A 620 -14.01 28.11 -7.25
N ILE A 621 -15.03 27.45 -6.71
CA ILE A 621 -16.37 27.41 -7.29
C ILE A 621 -16.93 28.82 -7.42
N ARG A 622 -16.86 29.65 -6.35
CA ARG A 622 -17.38 31.04 -6.36
C ARG A 622 -16.62 31.97 -7.28
N GLN A 623 -15.38 31.67 -7.67
CA GLN A 623 -14.66 32.45 -8.68
C GLN A 623 -15.30 32.35 -10.06
N ASN A 624 -16.10 31.33 -10.31
CA ASN A 624 -16.85 31.13 -11.56
C ASN A 624 -15.98 31.24 -12.82
N THR A 625 -14.82 30.59 -12.80
CA THR A 625 -13.87 30.60 -13.91
C THR A 625 -14.22 29.58 -14.97
N PRO A 626 -13.88 29.83 -16.26
CA PRO A 626 -14.08 28.85 -17.32
C PRO A 626 -13.35 27.54 -17.05
N VAL A 627 -13.97 26.41 -17.41
CA VAL A 627 -13.34 25.11 -17.52
C VAL A 627 -12.95 24.92 -18.97
N VAL A 628 -11.64 24.87 -19.24
CA VAL A 628 -11.09 24.82 -20.59
C VAL A 628 -10.41 23.49 -20.83
N THR A 629 -10.65 22.94 -22.02
CA THR A 629 -9.99 21.71 -22.47
C THR A 629 -9.00 22.04 -23.60
N HIS A 630 -7.79 21.49 -23.50
CA HIS A 630 -6.74 21.58 -24.51
C HIS A 630 -6.40 20.18 -25.01
N LEU A 631 -6.27 20.02 -26.31
CA LEU A 631 -5.72 18.81 -26.94
C LEU A 631 -4.24 19.08 -27.22
N MET A 632 -3.35 18.18 -26.74
CA MET A 632 -1.91 18.36 -26.91
C MET A 632 -1.18 17.02 -26.73
N THR A 633 0.11 16.98 -27.03
CA THR A 633 0.91 15.77 -26.77
C THR A 633 1.14 15.59 -25.27
N PRO A 634 1.36 14.34 -24.79
CA PRO A 634 1.66 14.08 -23.37
C PRO A 634 2.81 14.91 -22.81
N GLU A 635 3.86 15.16 -23.64
CA GLU A 635 5.03 15.96 -23.25
C GLU A 635 4.63 17.43 -22.99
N ALA A 636 3.86 18.02 -23.91
CA ALA A 636 3.38 19.40 -23.76
C ALA A 636 2.45 19.54 -22.54
N ALA A 637 1.66 18.50 -22.25
CA ALA A 637 0.81 18.47 -21.07
C ALA A 637 1.63 18.50 -19.76
N VAL A 638 2.72 17.73 -19.71
CA VAL A 638 3.64 17.73 -18.56
C VAL A 638 4.36 19.07 -18.41
N GLU A 639 4.80 19.68 -19.54
CA GLU A 639 5.41 21.03 -19.52
C GLU A 639 4.43 22.11 -19.04
N MET A 640 3.14 21.99 -19.38
CA MET A 640 2.09 22.86 -18.84
C MET A 640 1.87 22.66 -17.34
N GLY A 641 2.41 21.57 -16.74
CA GLY A 641 2.22 21.22 -15.34
C GLY A 641 1.02 20.33 -15.08
N ALA A 642 0.51 19.64 -16.10
CA ALA A 642 -0.60 18.72 -15.94
C ALA A 642 -0.21 17.52 -15.08
N LEU A 643 -1.12 17.10 -14.21
CA LEU A 643 -1.00 15.87 -13.46
C LEU A 643 -1.37 14.70 -14.37
N ALA A 644 -0.37 13.89 -14.70
CA ALA A 644 -0.57 12.62 -15.37
C ALA A 644 -0.79 11.52 -14.33
N LEU A 645 -1.83 10.72 -14.49
CA LEU A 645 -2.06 9.56 -13.61
C LEU A 645 -0.97 8.50 -13.86
N PHE A 646 -0.35 8.04 -12.80
CA PHE A 646 0.67 7.00 -12.89
C PHE A 646 0.04 5.68 -13.39
N GLY A 647 0.53 5.16 -14.52
CA GLY A 647 0.17 3.85 -15.03
C GLY A 647 -0.86 3.81 -16.17
N GLU A 648 -1.38 4.94 -16.61
CA GLU A 648 -2.23 4.98 -17.81
C GLU A 648 -1.40 5.11 -19.09
N LYS A 649 -1.80 4.37 -20.14
CA LYS A 649 -1.24 4.51 -21.48
C LYS A 649 -1.95 5.67 -22.18
N TYR A 650 -1.23 6.73 -22.45
CA TYR A 650 -1.74 7.87 -23.22
C TYR A 650 -1.48 7.67 -24.70
N GLY A 651 -2.43 8.06 -25.54
CA GLY A 651 -2.24 8.11 -26.98
C GLY A 651 -1.26 9.23 -27.41
N GLU A 652 -1.13 9.43 -28.74
CA GLU A 652 -0.32 10.51 -29.28
C GLU A 652 -0.84 11.89 -28.88
N GLU A 653 -2.15 12.00 -28.62
CA GLU A 653 -2.81 13.22 -28.16
C GLU A 653 -3.60 12.95 -26.85
N VAL A 654 -3.49 13.88 -25.91
CA VAL A 654 -4.17 13.82 -24.61
C VAL A 654 -5.05 15.05 -24.39
N ARG A 655 -6.10 14.85 -23.64
CA ARG A 655 -7.05 15.87 -23.22
C ARG A 655 -6.67 16.43 -21.86
N VAL A 656 -6.26 17.71 -21.80
CA VAL A 656 -5.90 18.43 -20.57
C VAL A 656 -7.06 19.36 -20.18
N VAL A 657 -7.60 19.17 -18.99
CA VAL A 657 -8.66 20.00 -18.43
C VAL A 657 -8.05 20.98 -17.42
N THR A 658 -8.35 22.27 -17.60
CA THR A 658 -7.88 23.35 -16.72
C THR A 658 -9.06 24.07 -16.07
N MET A 659 -8.96 24.40 -14.79
CA MET A 659 -10.00 25.10 -14.05
C MET A 659 -9.47 25.84 -12.80
N GLY A 660 -10.25 26.78 -12.25
CA GLY A 660 -9.96 27.51 -11.03
C GLY A 660 -9.13 28.79 -11.21
N GLY A 661 -8.92 29.24 -12.44
CA GLY A 661 -8.16 30.46 -12.76
C GLY A 661 -6.66 30.37 -12.53
N PRO A 662 -5.86 31.37 -12.91
CA PRO A 662 -4.41 31.37 -12.72
C PRO A 662 -4.00 31.27 -11.25
N ALA A 663 -2.94 30.54 -10.96
CA ALA A 663 -2.41 30.35 -9.61
C ALA A 663 -0.88 30.37 -9.59
N GLY A 664 -0.29 31.44 -9.08
CA GLY A 664 1.16 31.66 -9.16
C GLY A 664 1.65 31.71 -10.61
N ASN A 665 2.61 30.85 -10.95
CA ASN A 665 3.14 30.72 -12.32
C ASN A 665 2.34 29.73 -13.19
N LYS A 666 1.28 29.09 -12.67
CA LYS A 666 0.46 28.15 -13.43
C LYS A 666 -0.67 28.89 -14.15
N PRO A 667 -1.03 28.47 -15.40
CA PRO A 667 -2.13 29.07 -16.14
C PRO A 667 -3.51 28.81 -15.51
N ALA A 668 -3.65 27.76 -14.71
CA ALA A 668 -4.84 27.43 -13.97
C ALA A 668 -4.50 26.80 -12.60
N TRP A 669 -5.46 26.81 -11.70
CA TRP A 669 -5.28 26.25 -10.36
C TRP A 669 -5.22 24.71 -10.39
N SER A 670 -6.13 24.06 -11.12
CA SER A 670 -6.09 22.63 -11.41
C SER A 670 -5.80 22.40 -12.89
N ILE A 671 -4.85 21.51 -13.20
CA ILE A 671 -4.44 21.14 -14.56
C ILE A 671 -4.26 19.64 -14.56
N GLU A 672 -5.18 18.90 -15.18
CA GLU A 672 -5.17 17.43 -15.13
C GLU A 672 -5.53 16.81 -16.48
N LEU A 673 -4.96 15.62 -16.77
CA LEU A 673 -5.38 14.80 -17.90
C LEU A 673 -6.73 14.14 -17.57
N CYS A 674 -7.76 14.43 -18.39
CA CYS A 674 -9.09 13.89 -18.15
C CYS A 674 -9.91 13.75 -19.42
N GLY A 675 -10.44 12.55 -19.67
CA GLY A 675 -11.36 12.24 -20.77
C GLY A 675 -12.84 12.37 -20.42
N GLY A 676 -13.19 12.81 -19.22
CA GLY A 676 -14.57 12.92 -18.77
C GLY A 676 -15.30 14.18 -19.23
N THR A 677 -16.59 14.25 -18.86
CA THR A 677 -17.42 15.45 -19.13
C THR A 677 -17.40 16.39 -17.91
N HIS A 678 -17.34 17.69 -18.18
CA HIS A 678 -17.19 18.72 -17.15
C HIS A 678 -18.23 19.83 -17.31
N VAL A 679 -18.40 20.61 -16.24
CA VAL A 679 -19.16 21.86 -16.27
C VAL A 679 -18.44 22.89 -17.16
N ARG A 680 -19.17 23.89 -17.65
CA ARG A 680 -18.57 24.96 -18.49
C ARG A 680 -17.83 25.99 -17.64
N GLN A 681 -18.34 26.27 -16.47
CA GLN A 681 -17.74 27.18 -15.50
C GLN A 681 -17.73 26.55 -14.11
N THR A 682 -16.76 26.92 -13.28
CA THR A 682 -16.65 26.34 -11.93
C THR A 682 -17.87 26.66 -11.06
N GLY A 683 -18.57 27.76 -11.32
CA GLY A 683 -19.81 28.11 -10.63
C GLY A 683 -20.97 27.13 -10.85
N ASP A 684 -20.99 26.42 -11.99
CA ASP A 684 -22.01 25.43 -12.31
C ASP A 684 -21.95 24.19 -11.39
N ILE A 685 -20.86 24.00 -10.63
CA ILE A 685 -20.72 22.95 -9.61
C ILE A 685 -21.70 23.18 -8.45
N GLY A 686 -21.99 24.43 -8.13
CA GLY A 686 -22.80 24.80 -6.98
C GLY A 686 -22.07 24.58 -5.64
N TYR A 687 -22.83 24.45 -4.55
CA TYR A 687 -22.25 24.22 -3.23
C TYR A 687 -21.60 22.83 -3.14
N PHE A 688 -20.37 22.77 -2.61
CA PHE A 688 -19.62 21.55 -2.40
C PHE A 688 -19.53 21.22 -0.90
N ARG A 689 -19.78 19.96 -0.54
CA ARG A 689 -19.70 19.48 0.84
C ARG A 689 -19.07 18.10 0.94
N ILE A 690 -18.07 17.96 1.82
CA ILE A 690 -17.50 16.66 2.19
C ILE A 690 -18.42 16.00 3.23
N VAL A 691 -18.87 14.79 2.94
CA VAL A 691 -19.80 14.02 3.79
C VAL A 691 -19.16 12.87 4.53
N GLY A 692 -17.97 12.44 4.10
CA GLY A 692 -17.26 11.33 4.73
C GLY A 692 -15.78 11.31 4.44
N GLU A 693 -15.00 10.82 5.41
CA GLU A 693 -13.58 10.50 5.30
C GLU A 693 -13.33 9.16 6.00
N SER A 694 -12.65 8.22 5.31
CA SER A 694 -12.39 6.89 5.86
C SER A 694 -11.12 6.27 5.27
N ALA A 695 -10.61 5.21 5.91
CA ALA A 695 -9.53 4.39 5.37
C ALA A 695 -10.11 3.31 4.44
N VAL A 696 -9.50 3.11 3.27
CA VAL A 696 -9.82 2.02 2.34
C VAL A 696 -8.77 0.91 2.44
N ALA A 697 -7.51 1.31 2.44
CA ALA A 697 -6.36 0.43 2.57
C ALA A 697 -5.24 1.15 3.32
N ALA A 698 -4.15 0.45 3.62
CA ALA A 698 -2.98 1.09 4.17
C ALA A 698 -2.45 2.16 3.21
N GLY A 699 -2.34 3.40 3.69
CA GLY A 699 -1.88 4.53 2.89
C GLY A 699 -2.89 5.08 1.87
N VAL A 700 -4.16 4.63 1.90
CA VAL A 700 -5.22 5.14 1.02
C VAL A 700 -6.39 5.64 1.84
N ARG A 701 -6.73 6.92 1.63
CA ARG A 701 -7.87 7.57 2.26
C ARG A 701 -8.98 7.80 1.24
N ARG A 702 -10.21 7.58 1.65
CA ARG A 702 -11.42 7.83 0.87
C ARG A 702 -12.09 9.09 1.34
N ILE A 703 -12.42 9.97 0.40
CA ILE A 703 -13.27 11.12 0.62
C ILE A 703 -14.56 10.91 -0.18
N GLU A 704 -15.70 11.13 0.47
CA GLU A 704 -17.00 11.19 -0.17
C GLU A 704 -17.52 12.62 -0.07
N ALA A 705 -18.02 13.16 -1.17
CA ALA A 705 -18.53 14.52 -1.21
C ALA A 705 -19.73 14.62 -2.16
N VAL A 706 -20.47 15.69 -2.01
CA VAL A 706 -21.67 16.01 -2.79
C VAL A 706 -21.61 17.47 -3.27
N THR A 707 -22.32 17.76 -4.38
CA THR A 707 -22.37 19.10 -4.98
C THR A 707 -23.80 19.57 -5.21
N GLY A 708 -23.99 20.88 -5.44
CA GLY A 708 -25.27 21.47 -5.83
C GLY A 708 -26.42 21.12 -4.90
N ALA A 709 -27.55 20.73 -5.45
CA ALA A 709 -28.77 20.40 -4.69
C ALA A 709 -28.57 19.29 -3.64
N TYR A 710 -27.70 18.31 -3.92
CA TYR A 710 -27.39 17.25 -2.93
C TYR A 710 -26.65 17.81 -1.72
N ALA A 711 -25.71 18.73 -1.93
CA ALA A 711 -24.99 19.37 -0.84
C ALA A 711 -25.92 20.30 -0.01
N GLU A 712 -26.84 21.00 -0.66
CA GLU A 712 -27.86 21.81 0.01
C GLU A 712 -28.79 20.93 0.86
N ALA A 713 -29.24 19.79 0.32
CA ALA A 713 -30.07 18.84 1.05
C ALA A 713 -29.38 18.29 2.30
N VAL A 714 -28.10 17.92 2.19
CA VAL A 714 -27.31 17.44 3.34
C VAL A 714 -27.12 18.53 4.38
N ALA A 715 -26.88 19.78 3.96
CA ALA A 715 -26.75 20.90 4.87
C ALA A 715 -28.08 21.18 5.60
N ALA A 716 -29.20 21.20 4.89
CA ALA A 716 -30.53 21.39 5.46
C ALA A 716 -30.91 20.28 6.45
N GLU A 717 -30.64 19.02 6.11
CA GLU A 717 -30.89 17.88 7.00
C GLU A 717 -30.04 17.97 8.27
N THR A 718 -28.76 18.31 8.13
CA THR A 718 -27.87 18.47 9.29
C THR A 718 -28.38 19.57 10.22
N GLN A 719 -28.81 20.70 9.65
CA GLN A 719 -29.41 21.81 10.41
C GLN A 719 -30.70 21.38 11.10
N HIS A 720 -31.57 20.63 10.40
CA HIS A 720 -32.81 20.14 10.98
C HIS A 720 -32.57 19.20 12.16
N ARG A 721 -31.67 18.22 12.01
CA ARG A 721 -31.25 17.34 13.10
C ARG A 721 -30.71 18.08 14.33
N LEU A 722 -29.92 19.16 14.08
CA LEU A 722 -29.41 20.00 15.16
C LEU A 722 -30.54 20.74 15.89
N HIS A 723 -31.54 21.28 15.16
CA HIS A 723 -32.72 21.94 15.75
C HIS A 723 -33.57 20.95 16.55
N ASP A 724 -33.78 19.72 16.05
CA ASP A 724 -34.49 18.67 16.76
C ASP A 724 -33.79 18.31 18.06
N ALA A 725 -32.46 18.12 18.02
CA ALA A 725 -31.67 17.86 19.21
C ALA A 725 -31.76 19.02 20.23
N ALA A 726 -31.68 20.25 19.74
CA ALA A 726 -31.85 21.45 20.55
C ALA A 726 -33.25 21.52 21.21
N GLY A 727 -34.30 21.18 20.44
CA GLY A 727 -35.66 21.08 20.92
C GLY A 727 -35.85 20.05 22.03
N ILE A 728 -35.30 18.83 21.86
CA ILE A 728 -35.27 17.77 22.87
C ILE A 728 -34.58 18.24 24.17
N LEU A 729 -33.45 18.92 24.02
CA LEU A 729 -32.63 19.41 25.12
C LEU A 729 -33.15 20.74 25.70
N ARG A 730 -34.13 21.39 25.08
CA ARG A 730 -34.72 22.71 25.44
C ARG A 730 -33.66 23.79 25.57
N VAL A 731 -32.75 23.86 24.59
CA VAL A 731 -31.69 24.89 24.50
C VAL A 731 -31.63 25.45 23.08
N ALA A 732 -30.89 26.52 22.88
CA ALA A 732 -30.60 27.00 21.51
C ALA A 732 -29.62 26.06 20.79
N PRO A 733 -29.64 25.95 19.44
CA PRO A 733 -28.77 25.04 18.68
C PRO A 733 -27.28 25.16 19.01
N GLN A 734 -26.79 26.36 19.27
CA GLN A 734 -25.40 26.61 19.66
C GLN A 734 -25.00 26.01 21.03
N ASP A 735 -25.99 25.81 21.90
CA ASP A 735 -25.77 25.34 23.29
C ASP A 735 -25.91 23.83 23.46
N VAL A 736 -26.25 23.08 22.38
CA VAL A 736 -26.49 21.62 22.39
C VAL A 736 -25.27 20.87 22.96
N ALA A 737 -24.07 21.19 22.48
CA ALA A 737 -22.84 20.51 22.92
C ALA A 737 -22.57 20.74 24.42
N ALA A 738 -22.71 21.98 24.89
CA ALA A 738 -22.53 22.34 26.29
C ALA A 738 -23.57 21.64 27.20
N ARG A 739 -24.82 21.57 26.74
CA ARG A 739 -25.90 20.88 27.48
C ARG A 739 -25.66 19.37 27.56
N ILE A 740 -25.18 18.75 26.49
CA ILE A 740 -24.82 17.32 26.49
C ILE A 740 -23.67 17.05 27.49
N ALA A 741 -22.64 17.91 27.48
CA ALA A 741 -21.54 17.80 28.44
C ALA A 741 -22.06 17.87 29.89
N THR A 742 -22.90 18.85 30.18
CA THR A 742 -23.56 18.98 31.52
C THR A 742 -24.34 17.73 31.89
N LEU A 743 -25.15 17.20 30.98
CA LEU A 743 -25.92 15.98 31.21
C LEU A 743 -25.06 14.76 31.47
N GLN A 744 -23.91 14.65 30.80
CA GLN A 744 -22.94 13.57 31.04
C GLN A 744 -22.30 13.68 32.42
N GLU A 745 -21.98 14.89 32.88
CA GLU A 745 -21.47 15.13 34.23
C GLU A 745 -22.53 14.83 35.28
N ASP A 746 -23.78 15.30 35.09
CA ASP A 746 -24.90 15.02 35.97
C ASP A 746 -25.15 13.51 36.06
N ARG A 747 -25.12 12.79 34.95
CA ARG A 747 -25.25 11.32 34.96
C ARG A 747 -24.18 10.67 35.81
N ARG A 748 -22.90 11.02 35.60
CA ARG A 748 -21.76 10.48 36.38
C ARG A 748 -21.88 10.82 37.87
N ARG A 749 -22.42 12.01 38.21
CA ARG A 749 -22.66 12.43 39.57
C ARG A 749 -23.78 11.60 40.20
N LEU A 750 -24.90 11.44 39.51
CA LEU A 750 -26.03 10.65 39.96
C LEU A 750 -25.66 9.17 40.12
N GLU A 751 -24.90 8.59 39.17
CA GLU A 751 -24.41 7.22 39.29
C GLU A 751 -23.55 7.03 40.55
N ARG A 752 -22.68 8.00 40.87
CA ARG A 752 -21.90 7.98 42.11
C ARG A 752 -22.78 8.12 43.36
N GLN A 753 -23.79 9.01 43.35
CA GLN A 753 -24.71 9.18 44.45
C GLN A 753 -25.55 7.92 44.69
N VAL A 754 -26.04 7.29 43.62
CA VAL A 754 -26.78 6.01 43.73
C VAL A 754 -25.89 4.94 44.36
N ALA A 755 -24.65 4.79 43.87
CA ALA A 755 -23.71 3.82 44.45
C ALA A 755 -23.43 4.10 45.92
N GLU A 756 -23.28 5.39 46.32
CA GLU A 756 -23.07 5.77 47.72
C GLU A 756 -24.33 5.50 48.59
N LEU A 757 -25.52 5.80 48.07
CA LEU A 757 -26.78 5.50 48.78
C LEU A 757 -27.01 4.00 48.88
N GLN A 758 -26.75 3.22 47.85
CA GLN A 758 -26.82 1.76 47.92
C GLN A 758 -25.84 1.21 48.95
N LYS A 759 -24.61 1.74 48.99
CA LYS A 759 -23.62 1.39 50.03
C LYS A 759 -24.11 1.73 51.42
N LYS A 760 -24.71 2.93 51.64
CA LYS A 760 -25.25 3.34 52.92
C LYS A 760 -26.43 2.45 53.35
N LEU A 761 -27.34 2.11 52.45
CA LEU A 761 -28.44 1.18 52.68
C LEU A 761 -27.95 -0.23 53.03
N ALA A 762 -26.97 -0.72 52.28
CA ALA A 762 -26.41 -2.05 52.52
C ALA A 762 -25.57 -2.15 53.80
N THR A 763 -24.90 -1.06 54.22
CA THR A 763 -24.21 -1.01 55.54
C THR A 763 -25.13 -0.79 56.72
N GLY A 764 -26.44 -0.50 56.52
CA GLY A 764 -27.43 -0.22 57.54
C GLY A 764 -27.32 1.16 58.13
N GLY A 765 -28.24 2.08 57.82
CA GLY A 765 -28.50 3.21 58.67
C GLY A 765 -28.86 2.72 60.09
N ASP A 766 -28.40 3.36 61.10
CA ASP A 766 -28.53 3.26 62.57
C ASP A 766 -29.24 2.01 63.26
N GLY A 767 -29.55 0.95 62.50
CA GLY A 767 -30.03 -0.34 63.00
C GLY A 767 -28.87 -1.33 63.03
N VAL A 768 -28.53 -1.79 64.17
CA VAL A 768 -27.60 -2.88 64.49
C VAL A 768 -27.78 -4.02 63.46
N ALA A 769 -26.81 -4.29 62.60
CA ALA A 769 -26.80 -5.55 61.83
C ALA A 769 -27.02 -6.68 62.83
N SER A 770 -28.02 -7.55 62.63
CA SER A 770 -28.22 -8.74 63.47
C SER A 770 -26.98 -9.64 63.27
N VAL A 771 -26.03 -9.43 64.16
CA VAL A 771 -24.86 -10.29 64.26
C VAL A 771 -25.30 -11.49 65.07
N GLU A 772 -25.40 -12.63 64.44
CA GLU A 772 -25.70 -13.90 65.08
C GLU A 772 -24.39 -14.47 65.66
N GLN A 773 -24.52 -15.12 66.86
CA GLN A 773 -23.42 -15.85 67.45
C GLN A 773 -23.64 -17.35 67.24
N LEU A 774 -22.82 -18.01 66.50
CA LEU A 774 -22.91 -19.44 66.16
C LEU A 774 -21.58 -20.11 66.55
N ASN A 775 -21.65 -21.06 67.49
CA ASN A 775 -20.45 -21.78 68.01
C ASN A 775 -19.25 -20.88 68.39
N GLY A 776 -19.58 -19.73 69.03
CA GLY A 776 -18.54 -18.75 69.47
C GLY A 776 -18.05 -17.81 68.42
N VAL A 777 -18.58 -17.86 67.18
CA VAL A 777 -18.22 -17.00 66.08
C VAL A 777 -19.36 -16.04 65.72
N LYS A 778 -19.05 -14.78 65.48
CA LYS A 778 -20.02 -13.79 65.02
C LYS A 778 -20.25 -13.95 63.54
N LEU A 779 -21.46 -14.07 63.08
CA LEU A 779 -21.86 -14.11 61.68
C LEU A 779 -22.77 -12.91 61.35
N ALA A 780 -22.35 -12.13 60.34
CA ALA A 780 -23.20 -11.14 59.68
C ALA A 780 -23.65 -11.68 58.32
N ALA A 781 -24.87 -12.26 58.29
CA ALA A 781 -25.43 -12.85 57.08
C ALA A 781 -26.57 -11.99 56.56
N ARG A 782 -26.45 -11.44 55.34
CA ARG A 782 -27.45 -10.48 54.80
C ARG A 782 -27.68 -10.61 53.29
N ASP A 783 -28.93 -10.52 52.89
CA ASP A 783 -29.36 -10.20 51.56
C ASP A 783 -29.29 -8.66 51.38
N VAL A 784 -28.47 -8.21 50.46
CA VAL A 784 -28.22 -6.77 50.22
C VAL A 784 -28.99 -6.25 48.99
N GLY A 785 -29.90 -7.08 48.46
CA GLY A 785 -30.75 -6.73 47.32
C GLY A 785 -29.96 -6.50 46.03
N ASP A 786 -30.31 -5.48 45.29
CA ASP A 786 -29.73 -5.17 43.95
C ASP A 786 -28.39 -4.39 44.05
N VAL A 787 -27.46 -4.88 44.83
CA VAL A 787 -26.09 -4.31 44.94
C VAL A 787 -25.23 -4.96 43.87
N PRO A 788 -24.52 -4.18 43.04
CA PRO A 788 -23.63 -4.73 42.00
C PRO A 788 -22.58 -5.69 42.58
N ALA A 789 -22.36 -6.84 41.93
CA ALA A 789 -21.43 -7.88 42.40
C ALA A 789 -19.99 -7.38 42.66
N ARG A 790 -19.52 -6.36 41.91
CA ARG A 790 -18.22 -5.72 42.12
C ARG A 790 -18.09 -4.97 43.44
N GLU A 791 -19.18 -4.55 44.04
CA GLU A 791 -19.22 -3.77 45.29
C GLU A 791 -19.32 -4.64 46.54
N LEU A 792 -19.74 -5.90 46.39
CA LEU A 792 -19.96 -6.82 47.53
C LEU A 792 -18.70 -7.05 48.37
N LYS A 793 -17.51 -7.10 47.75
CA LYS A 793 -16.23 -7.29 48.47
C LYS A 793 -15.95 -6.14 49.41
N GLY A 794 -16.03 -4.91 48.91
CA GLY A 794 -15.81 -3.71 49.70
C GLY A 794 -16.85 -3.57 50.84
N LEU A 795 -18.08 -4.01 50.56
CA LEU A 795 -19.15 -4.04 51.56
C LEU A 795 -18.87 -5.07 52.65
N ALA A 796 -18.46 -6.28 52.28
CA ALA A 796 -18.10 -7.33 53.23
C ALA A 796 -16.89 -6.93 54.13
N GLU A 797 -15.88 -6.26 53.56
CA GLU A 797 -14.75 -5.70 54.31
C GLU A 797 -15.20 -4.64 55.33
N ALA A 798 -16.10 -3.73 54.91
CA ALA A 798 -16.59 -2.67 55.77
C ALA A 798 -17.40 -3.25 56.97
N ILE A 799 -18.23 -4.28 56.72
CA ILE A 799 -18.97 -4.97 57.75
C ILE A 799 -18.02 -5.79 58.66
N GLY A 800 -17.03 -6.48 58.09
CA GLY A 800 -16.02 -7.24 58.81
C GLY A 800 -15.21 -6.37 59.78
N LYS A 801 -14.82 -5.17 59.38
CA LYS A 801 -14.14 -4.18 60.26
C LYS A 801 -15.02 -3.73 61.44
N ARG A 802 -16.33 -3.65 61.23
CA ARG A 802 -17.30 -3.27 62.31
C ARG A 802 -17.54 -4.36 63.32
N ILE A 803 -17.60 -5.62 62.88
CA ILE A 803 -17.85 -6.76 63.81
C ILE A 803 -16.58 -7.17 64.55
N GLY A 804 -15.42 -6.75 64.08
CA GLY A 804 -14.10 -6.98 64.68
C GLY A 804 -13.56 -8.39 64.41
N SER A 805 -14.13 -9.42 64.99
CA SER A 805 -13.83 -10.83 64.74
C SER A 805 -15.11 -11.55 64.35
N GLY A 806 -15.12 -12.22 63.16
CA GLY A 806 -16.31 -12.88 62.65
C GLY A 806 -16.30 -13.20 61.17
N ILE A 807 -17.44 -13.65 60.70
CA ILE A 807 -17.66 -14.02 59.28
C ILE A 807 -18.79 -13.14 58.71
N VAL A 808 -18.58 -12.64 57.51
CA VAL A 808 -19.58 -11.85 56.78
C VAL A 808 -19.99 -12.62 55.53
N ALA A 809 -21.28 -12.86 55.36
CA ALA A 809 -21.85 -13.50 54.18
C ALA A 809 -22.92 -12.57 53.56
N LEU A 810 -22.63 -12.03 52.40
CA LEU A 810 -23.52 -11.12 51.66
C LEU A 810 -24.00 -11.79 50.40
N VAL A 811 -25.29 -11.71 50.13
CA VAL A 811 -25.89 -12.12 48.85
C VAL A 811 -26.54 -10.90 48.22
N SER A 812 -26.26 -10.66 46.96
CA SER A 812 -27.00 -9.69 46.16
C SER A 812 -27.78 -10.40 45.04
N THR A 813 -28.89 -9.80 44.66
CA THR A 813 -29.80 -10.34 43.64
C THR A 813 -30.05 -9.27 42.58
N ALA A 814 -29.34 -9.37 41.46
CA ALA A 814 -29.47 -8.44 40.32
C ALA A 814 -29.93 -9.20 39.08
N GLU A 815 -30.87 -8.66 38.35
CA GLU A 815 -31.40 -9.25 37.09
C GLU A 815 -31.76 -10.74 37.15
N GLY A 816 -32.27 -11.18 38.30
CA GLY A 816 -32.68 -12.58 38.54
C GLY A 816 -31.52 -13.53 38.87
N LYS A 817 -30.28 -13.08 38.88
CA LYS A 817 -29.10 -13.85 39.27
C LYS A 817 -28.65 -13.46 40.68
N ALA A 818 -27.99 -14.36 41.37
CA ALA A 818 -27.38 -14.06 42.65
C ALA A 818 -25.87 -14.02 42.61
N SER A 819 -25.28 -13.11 43.38
CA SER A 819 -23.85 -13.08 43.69
C SER A 819 -23.66 -13.15 45.19
N VAL A 820 -22.76 -14.01 45.64
CA VAL A 820 -22.47 -14.19 47.06
C VAL A 820 -20.99 -13.90 47.33
N VAL A 821 -20.72 -13.17 48.41
CA VAL A 821 -19.37 -12.93 48.95
C VAL A 821 -19.34 -13.38 50.39
N VAL A 822 -18.30 -14.14 50.76
CA VAL A 822 -17.98 -14.50 52.12
C VAL A 822 -16.62 -13.91 52.48
N ALA A 823 -16.57 -13.19 53.61
CA ALA A 823 -15.34 -12.70 54.23
C ALA A 823 -15.16 -13.29 55.61
N VAL A 824 -13.95 -13.72 55.91
CA VAL A 824 -13.54 -14.27 57.22
C VAL A 824 -12.44 -13.39 57.76
N THR A 825 -12.58 -12.93 59.01
CA THR A 825 -11.54 -12.10 59.63
C THR A 825 -10.25 -12.88 59.85
N PRO A 826 -9.06 -12.22 59.78
CA PRO A 826 -7.74 -12.90 59.79
C PRO A 826 -7.56 -13.89 60.96
N ASP A 827 -8.08 -13.58 62.13
CA ASP A 827 -8.01 -14.40 63.32
C ASP A 827 -8.81 -15.72 63.25
N LEU A 828 -9.71 -15.83 62.28
CA LEU A 828 -10.56 -17.01 62.10
C LEU A 828 -10.23 -17.83 60.84
N THR A 829 -9.26 -17.39 60.02
CA THR A 829 -8.92 -18.06 58.76
C THR A 829 -8.30 -19.46 58.93
N GLU A 830 -7.71 -19.77 60.11
CA GLU A 830 -7.23 -21.12 60.43
C GLU A 830 -8.37 -22.12 60.72
N ARG A 831 -9.53 -21.59 61.11
CA ARG A 831 -10.71 -22.42 61.45
C ARG A 831 -11.74 -22.46 60.37
N PHE A 832 -11.86 -21.38 59.58
CA PHE A 832 -12.89 -21.22 58.56
C PHE A 832 -12.30 -20.67 57.29
N ASN A 833 -12.61 -21.31 56.17
CA ASN A 833 -12.13 -20.92 54.84
C ASN A 833 -13.26 -20.27 54.03
N ALA A 834 -13.09 -18.99 53.64
CA ALA A 834 -14.10 -18.27 52.87
C ALA A 834 -14.44 -18.97 51.54
N VAL A 835 -13.47 -19.70 50.93
CA VAL A 835 -13.69 -20.42 49.69
C VAL A 835 -14.63 -21.60 49.85
N GLU A 836 -14.53 -22.31 50.98
CA GLU A 836 -15.44 -23.41 51.32
C GLU A 836 -16.86 -22.92 51.58
N LEU A 837 -16.98 -21.87 52.42
CA LEU A 837 -18.28 -21.29 52.76
C LEU A 837 -18.98 -20.69 51.55
N VAL A 838 -18.22 -20.02 50.62
CA VAL A 838 -18.81 -19.46 49.43
C VAL A 838 -19.25 -20.54 48.44
N ARG A 839 -18.58 -21.69 48.37
CA ARG A 839 -18.99 -22.83 47.55
C ARG A 839 -20.32 -23.46 48.07
N ILE A 840 -20.46 -23.57 49.40
CA ILE A 840 -21.69 -24.03 50.01
C ILE A 840 -22.85 -23.08 49.67
N ALA A 841 -22.62 -21.79 49.80
CA ALA A 841 -23.62 -20.78 49.44
C ALA A 841 -23.96 -20.82 47.93
N SER A 842 -22.94 -20.95 47.07
CA SER A 842 -23.11 -21.05 45.63
C SER A 842 -23.93 -22.27 45.21
N ALA A 843 -23.66 -23.42 45.83
CA ALA A 843 -24.47 -24.64 45.55
C ALA A 843 -25.95 -24.44 45.87
N ALA A 844 -26.26 -23.74 46.96
CA ALA A 844 -27.65 -23.39 47.31
C ALA A 844 -28.31 -22.45 46.30
N LEU A 845 -27.53 -21.61 45.59
CA LEU A 845 -27.98 -20.72 44.52
C LEU A 845 -28.04 -21.42 43.16
N GLY A 846 -27.75 -22.73 43.07
CA GLY A 846 -27.68 -23.49 41.81
C GLY A 846 -26.38 -23.21 41.01
N GLY A 847 -25.37 -22.59 41.60
CA GLY A 847 -24.07 -22.31 41.01
C GLY A 847 -23.14 -23.54 41.07
N LYS A 848 -22.10 -23.56 40.19
CA LYS A 848 -21.16 -24.71 40.05
C LYS A 848 -19.79 -24.49 40.71
N GLY A 849 -19.63 -23.46 41.55
CA GLY A 849 -18.35 -23.20 42.20
C GLY A 849 -18.19 -21.76 42.67
N GLY A 850 -17.03 -21.47 43.29
CA GLY A 850 -16.61 -20.16 43.75
C GLY A 850 -15.12 -20.15 44.03
N GLY A 851 -14.50 -18.97 44.05
CA GLY A 851 -13.08 -18.83 44.27
C GLY A 851 -12.68 -17.54 44.98
N GLY A 852 -11.48 -17.50 45.45
CA GLY A 852 -10.92 -16.36 46.17
C GLY A 852 -9.74 -16.80 47.04
N ARG A 853 -9.52 -16.05 48.10
CA ARG A 853 -8.52 -16.31 49.14
C ARG A 853 -9.25 -16.88 50.37
N PRO A 854 -8.50 -17.52 51.32
CA PRO A 854 -9.09 -18.04 52.56
C PRO A 854 -9.82 -16.98 53.40
N ASP A 855 -9.43 -15.71 53.32
CA ASP A 855 -10.02 -14.57 54.01
C ASP A 855 -11.20 -13.95 53.23
N MET A 856 -11.28 -14.12 51.90
CA MET A 856 -12.34 -13.52 51.08
C MET A 856 -12.59 -14.30 49.79
N ALA A 857 -13.77 -14.77 49.52
CA ALA A 857 -14.16 -15.49 48.31
C ALA A 857 -15.53 -15.02 47.81
N GLN A 858 -15.70 -15.18 46.51
CA GLN A 858 -16.90 -14.79 45.78
C GLN A 858 -17.38 -15.92 44.87
N ALA A 859 -18.68 -16.04 44.74
CA ALA A 859 -19.33 -16.94 43.80
C ALA A 859 -20.62 -16.33 43.25
N GLY A 860 -21.27 -17.02 42.32
CA GLY A 860 -22.57 -16.65 41.79
C GLY A 860 -23.46 -17.88 41.56
N GLY A 861 -24.74 -17.65 41.39
CA GLY A 861 -25.71 -18.65 40.99
C GLY A 861 -26.80 -18.06 40.09
N PRO A 862 -27.44 -18.91 39.25
CA PRO A 862 -28.47 -18.46 38.30
C PRO A 862 -29.79 -18.07 38.96
N ASP A 863 -30.03 -18.48 40.22
CA ASP A 863 -31.32 -18.32 40.89
C ASP A 863 -31.24 -17.34 42.05
N GLY A 864 -31.58 -16.08 41.80
CA GLY A 864 -31.63 -15.02 42.81
C GLY A 864 -32.71 -15.21 43.86
N SER A 865 -33.80 -15.96 43.60
CA SER A 865 -34.87 -16.23 44.58
C SER A 865 -34.41 -17.08 45.75
N ARG A 866 -33.27 -17.75 45.63
CA ARG A 866 -32.68 -18.62 46.65
C ARG A 866 -31.65 -17.93 47.56
N ALA A 867 -31.61 -16.60 47.56
CA ALA A 867 -30.68 -15.84 48.40
C ALA A 867 -30.74 -16.22 49.90
N GLY A 868 -31.96 -16.36 50.40
CA GLY A 868 -32.18 -16.82 51.77
C GLY A 868 -31.66 -18.24 52.07
N ALA A 869 -31.79 -19.15 51.09
CA ALA A 869 -31.28 -20.53 51.22
C ALA A 869 -29.74 -20.54 51.22
N ALA A 870 -29.09 -19.68 50.46
CA ALA A 870 -27.60 -19.54 50.44
C ALA A 870 -27.08 -19.06 51.81
N LEU A 871 -27.74 -18.04 52.41
CA LEU A 871 -27.38 -17.56 53.73
C LEU A 871 -27.64 -18.60 54.83
N ALA A 872 -28.78 -19.37 54.73
CA ALA A 872 -29.06 -20.47 55.62
C ALA A 872 -28.03 -21.60 55.51
N ALA A 873 -27.54 -21.89 54.27
CA ALA A 873 -26.48 -22.88 54.07
C ALA A 873 -25.16 -22.49 54.74
N VAL A 874 -24.78 -21.20 54.69
CA VAL A 874 -23.60 -20.68 55.42
C VAL A 874 -23.82 -20.79 56.94
N ARG A 875 -24.99 -20.45 57.44
CA ARG A 875 -25.36 -20.64 58.89
C ARG A 875 -25.22 -22.11 59.29
N GLY A 876 -25.78 -23.04 58.49
CA GLY A 876 -25.68 -24.47 58.79
C GLY A 876 -24.23 -24.97 58.83
N ALA A 877 -23.36 -24.50 57.95
CA ALA A 877 -21.98 -24.88 57.92
C ALA A 877 -21.16 -24.32 59.10
N LEU A 878 -21.63 -23.29 59.76
CA LEU A 878 -21.05 -22.75 60.99
C LEU A 878 -21.65 -23.29 62.29
N ALA A 879 -22.83 -23.88 62.23
CA ALA A 879 -23.51 -24.48 63.35
C ALA A 879 -23.13 -25.95 63.60
N GLY A 880 -22.68 -26.66 62.57
CA GLY A 880 -22.19 -28.03 62.62
C GLY A 880 -20.68 -28.05 62.82
#